data_97017607404d7a833c46d9b0eb2d2d17
#
_entry.id   97017607404d7a833c46d9b0eb2d2d17
#
_cell.length_a   1.000
_cell.length_b   1.000
_cell.length_c   1.000
_cell.angle_alpha   90.00
_cell.angle_beta   90.00
_cell.angle_gamma   90.00
#
_symmetry.space_group_name_H-M   'P 1'
#
loop_
_entity.id
_entity.type
_entity.pdbx_description
1 polymer ?
#
loop_
_entity_poly.entity_id
_entity_poly.type
_entity_poly.pdbx_seq_one_letter_code
_entity_poly.pdbx_strand_id
1 'polypeptide(L)'
;MAVRLKDTAYFIFLAVAASMLYSCANIGRPSGGPRDETPPVYVSSTPEPDQLNFTGSKITINFNEYIQLKDQNTKVVVSPAQKNMPIIRSNGKSVSVELRDTLLHNTTYCIDFADAIQDNNEGNPLDGFAFAFSTGDSIDTLQVSGIMLNARDLEPMQSIIVGIHENLNDSAFSTIPLTRIARTNDLGQFTIRNMKPGRYHIFGLKDMDGNYTFSRNEDLAFLDEIVVPSSYQRETTDTVFKFNGEIDTIQPGMHTVFTPNDLLLCMFNEEYSALYLKKDERPAENKIHLKFSTPIDTLPDLRVLKPAPSRPDWYRLQRTPQNDSLIYWLTDSNLIKSDSVLIEARYLISDSLDQHVMTTDTINFFFRHKADKKKKKSEKDDSNIKNKKFSDIGPKNSKKGEDDDDKPAKPASMFDSIPTLTMKIERSIDYGSPLPINFETPVDTINMRGIHIFEKEESDTIWRPSTREIRIEPFDSVSVLNFHLIYPFEAGMEYRVEIDSLSIYDCYQQPNRPTKAEISIPPLEEYANLYLLVNVTDSAFVELLDSGEKVVKTATVKDGQAALENVRPGTYYARIILDANGNGKWDTGNYALHLQPEEVYYFPNKILLRKNWDNEQTWNIYETALDKQKPYDIKKNRSKADLKKMKDKKGKKQGDEDDEFDEDDPFGTNQYNNYSGNKYNDARNTLGGGNQRIR
;
A
#
# COMPACT_ATOMS: atom_id res chain seq x y z
N MET A 1 60.06 16.26 63.74
CA MET A 1 59.61 14.94 63.28
C MET A 1 58.09 14.78 63.40
N ALA A 2 57.38 15.55 64.23
CA ALA A 2 55.93 15.43 64.48
C ALA A 2 55.03 16.11 63.43
N VAL A 3 55.59 17.05 62.58
CA VAL A 3 54.80 17.74 61.55
C VAL A 3 54.58 16.88 60.32
N ARG A 4 55.51 15.99 59.98
CA ARG A 4 55.39 15.13 58.80
C ARG A 4 54.40 13.94 59.00
N LEU A 5 54.10 13.57 60.24
CA LEU A 5 53.12 12.49 60.48
C LEU A 5 51.67 12.96 60.35
N LYS A 6 51.38 14.26 60.58
CA LYS A 6 50.03 14.80 60.37
C LYS A 6 49.68 14.99 58.90
N ASP A 7 50.63 15.35 58.09
CA ASP A 7 50.41 15.59 56.65
C ASP A 7 50.24 14.25 55.92
N THR A 8 50.99 13.18 56.33
CA THR A 8 50.78 11.84 55.78
C THR A 8 49.42 11.23 56.19
N ALA A 9 48.97 11.47 57.43
CA ALA A 9 47.66 11.03 57.90
C ALA A 9 46.53 11.76 57.15
N TYR A 10 46.69 13.04 56.84
CA TYR A 10 45.71 13.80 56.07
C TYR A 10 45.65 13.33 54.58
N PHE A 11 46.80 13.01 53.97
CA PHE A 11 46.83 12.43 52.63
C PHE A 11 46.19 11.02 52.56
N ILE A 12 46.40 10.21 53.55
CA ILE A 12 45.76 8.88 53.61
C ILE A 12 44.27 9.01 53.81
N PHE A 13 43.83 9.96 54.69
CA PHE A 13 42.40 10.24 54.89
C PHE A 13 41.74 10.76 53.64
N LEU A 14 42.40 11.66 52.88
CA LEU A 14 41.90 12.21 51.61
C LEU A 14 41.85 11.12 50.52
N ALA A 15 42.79 10.19 50.46
CA ALA A 15 42.82 9.09 49.55
C ALA A 15 41.72 8.06 49.80
N VAL A 16 41.42 7.78 51.13
CA VAL A 16 40.32 6.90 51.53
C VAL A 16 38.96 7.58 51.27
N ALA A 17 38.86 8.87 51.51
CA ALA A 17 37.64 9.62 51.20
C ALA A 17 37.38 9.71 49.67
N ALA A 18 38.43 9.84 48.86
CA ALA A 18 38.32 9.82 47.41
C ALA A 18 37.98 8.43 46.87
N SER A 19 38.45 7.33 47.46
CA SER A 19 38.08 5.98 47.08
C SER A 19 36.63 5.64 47.43
N MET A 20 36.05 6.25 48.49
CA MET A 20 34.63 6.09 48.83
C MET A 20 33.70 6.85 47.84
N LEU A 21 34.19 7.86 47.16
CA LEU A 21 33.43 8.57 46.14
C LEU A 21 33.42 7.86 44.77
N TYR A 22 34.28 6.88 44.53
CA TYR A 22 34.29 6.05 43.32
C TYR A 22 33.48 4.76 43.42
N SER A 23 32.71 4.56 44.52
CA SER A 23 31.77 3.48 44.58
C SER A 23 30.52 3.84 43.79
N CYS A 24 30.58 3.70 42.47
CA CYS A 24 29.39 3.58 41.65
C CYS A 24 28.67 2.30 42.03
N ALA A 25 27.68 2.41 42.89
CA ALA A 25 26.69 1.36 43.07
C ALA A 25 25.98 1.20 41.73
N ASN A 26 26.35 0.19 40.93
CA ASN A 26 25.47 -0.31 39.88
C ASN A 26 24.20 -0.77 40.58
N ILE A 27 23.12 0.00 40.37
CA ILE A 27 21.77 -0.47 40.70
C ILE A 27 21.52 -1.60 39.72
N GLY A 28 21.89 -2.82 40.11
CA GLY A 28 21.44 -4.02 39.44
C GLY A 28 19.93 -4.03 39.55
N ARG A 29 19.23 -3.68 38.51
CA ARG A 29 17.83 -4.03 38.38
C ARG A 29 17.76 -5.54 38.53
N PRO A 30 16.96 -6.09 39.41
CA PRO A 30 16.77 -7.53 39.47
C PRO A 30 16.39 -7.96 38.06
N SER A 31 17.22 -8.79 37.44
CA SER A 31 16.82 -9.50 36.22
C SER A 31 15.63 -10.33 36.64
N GLY A 32 14.43 -9.99 36.12
CA GLY A 32 13.25 -10.82 36.32
C GLY A 32 13.55 -12.26 35.97
N GLY A 33 12.78 -13.20 36.47
CA GLY A 33 12.83 -14.60 36.07
C GLY A 33 12.71 -14.77 34.55
N PRO A 34 12.82 -15.99 34.03
CA PRO A 34 12.57 -16.25 32.63
C PRO A 34 11.20 -15.68 32.26
N ARG A 35 11.16 -15.01 31.08
CA ARG A 35 9.91 -14.42 30.56
C ARG A 35 8.89 -15.55 30.38
N ASP A 36 7.68 -15.35 30.87
CA ASP A 36 6.57 -16.26 30.59
C ASP A 36 6.17 -16.13 29.11
N GLU A 37 6.13 -17.24 28.39
CA GLU A 37 5.70 -17.32 26.99
C GLU A 37 4.39 -18.12 26.85
N THR A 38 3.78 -18.52 27.96
CA THR A 38 2.54 -19.28 27.95
C THR A 38 1.32 -18.35 27.80
N PRO A 39 0.37 -18.69 26.94
CA PRO A 39 -0.87 -17.91 26.83
C PRO A 39 -1.82 -18.23 28.00
N PRO A 40 -2.82 -17.36 28.27
CA PRO A 40 -3.88 -17.62 29.24
C PRO A 40 -4.61 -18.93 28.93
N VAL A 41 -4.92 -19.69 30.01
CA VAL A 41 -5.62 -20.97 29.91
C VAL A 41 -7.06 -20.80 30.45
N TYR A 42 -8.05 -21.31 29.69
CA TYR A 42 -9.45 -21.37 30.12
C TYR A 42 -9.60 -22.19 31.41
N VAL A 43 -10.40 -21.69 32.31
CA VAL A 43 -10.69 -22.39 33.59
C VAL A 43 -12.17 -22.77 33.74
N SER A 44 -13.07 -21.82 33.52
CA SER A 44 -14.51 -22.04 33.65
C SER A 44 -15.28 -20.93 32.94
N SER A 45 -16.57 -21.18 32.69
CA SER A 45 -17.45 -20.14 32.15
C SER A 45 -18.90 -20.29 32.65
N THR A 46 -19.69 -19.25 32.43
CA THR A 46 -21.13 -19.24 32.60
C THR A 46 -21.74 -18.54 31.38
N PRO A 47 -22.46 -19.25 30.50
CA PRO A 47 -22.77 -20.71 30.53
C PRO A 47 -21.50 -21.57 30.36
N GLU A 48 -21.63 -22.88 30.55
CA GLU A 48 -20.56 -23.83 30.17
C GLU A 48 -20.37 -23.87 28.67
N PRO A 49 -19.17 -24.24 28.15
CA PRO A 49 -18.98 -24.44 26.72
C PRO A 49 -19.97 -25.46 26.16
N ASP A 50 -20.51 -25.20 24.98
CA ASP A 50 -21.50 -26.04 24.29
C ASP A 50 -22.82 -26.23 25.07
N GLN A 51 -23.14 -25.34 26.02
CA GLN A 51 -24.39 -25.40 26.77
C GLN A 51 -25.58 -25.26 25.82
N LEU A 52 -26.56 -26.18 25.99
CA LEU A 52 -27.83 -26.18 25.26
C LEU A 52 -28.91 -25.38 26.00
N ASN A 53 -29.95 -24.96 25.27
CA ASN A 53 -31.12 -24.26 25.80
C ASN A 53 -30.77 -22.99 26.62
N PHE A 54 -29.72 -22.30 26.20
CA PHE A 54 -29.30 -21.07 26.86
C PHE A 54 -30.27 -19.91 26.55
N THR A 55 -30.76 -19.27 27.61
CA THR A 55 -31.75 -18.16 27.54
C THR A 55 -31.20 -16.83 28.03
N GLY A 56 -29.97 -16.83 28.56
CA GLY A 56 -29.33 -15.61 29.06
C GLY A 56 -28.76 -14.74 27.95
N SER A 57 -28.40 -13.50 28.27
CA SER A 57 -27.72 -12.58 27.35
C SER A 57 -26.26 -12.33 27.73
N LYS A 58 -25.82 -12.79 28.91
CA LYS A 58 -24.48 -12.54 29.46
C LYS A 58 -23.69 -13.81 29.56
N ILE A 59 -22.49 -13.79 28.95
CA ILE A 59 -21.50 -14.85 29.00
C ILE A 59 -20.30 -14.35 29.80
N THR A 60 -19.78 -15.17 30.73
CA THR A 60 -18.58 -14.85 31.51
C THR A 60 -17.59 -16.02 31.38
N ILE A 61 -16.36 -15.74 30.97
CA ILE A 61 -15.32 -16.73 30.73
C ILE A 61 -14.14 -16.40 31.65
N ASN A 62 -13.65 -17.36 32.45
CA ASN A 62 -12.57 -17.19 33.39
C ASN A 62 -11.30 -17.90 32.94
N PHE A 63 -10.17 -17.28 33.23
CA PHE A 63 -8.83 -17.74 32.87
C PHE A 63 -7.97 -17.93 34.16
N ASN A 64 -6.86 -18.66 34.01
CA ASN A 64 -5.91 -18.93 35.08
C ASN A 64 -5.16 -17.69 35.58
N GLU A 65 -5.04 -16.66 34.71
CA GLU A 65 -4.26 -15.45 34.95
C GLU A 65 -5.01 -14.16 34.58
N TYR A 66 -4.40 -13.00 34.87
CA TYR A 66 -4.94 -11.69 34.50
C TYR A 66 -4.82 -11.50 33.00
N ILE A 67 -5.94 -11.11 32.37
CA ILE A 67 -6.05 -10.96 30.92
C ILE A 67 -6.37 -9.52 30.52
N GLN A 68 -5.95 -9.16 29.31
CA GLN A 68 -6.37 -7.96 28.60
C GLN A 68 -7.01 -8.33 27.26
N LEU A 69 -7.90 -7.46 26.78
CA LEU A 69 -8.48 -7.57 25.46
C LEU A 69 -7.83 -6.54 24.54
N LYS A 70 -7.19 -7.01 23.49
CA LYS A 70 -6.53 -6.17 22.50
C LYS A 70 -7.33 -6.12 21.20
N ASP A 71 -7.57 -4.90 20.72
CA ASP A 71 -8.28 -4.68 19.44
C ASP A 71 -9.63 -5.42 19.35
N GLN A 72 -10.36 -5.51 20.47
CA GLN A 72 -11.59 -6.33 20.59
C GLN A 72 -12.64 -6.01 19.53
N ASN A 73 -12.80 -4.73 19.15
CA ASN A 73 -13.82 -4.32 18.18
C ASN A 73 -13.54 -4.81 16.75
N THR A 74 -12.27 -5.06 16.43
CA THR A 74 -11.83 -5.50 15.10
C THR A 74 -11.54 -6.99 15.03
N LYS A 75 -11.42 -7.67 16.17
CA LYS A 75 -11.04 -9.09 16.24
C LYS A 75 -12.15 -10.00 16.71
N VAL A 76 -12.92 -9.58 17.73
CA VAL A 76 -13.96 -10.43 18.28
C VAL A 76 -15.19 -10.40 17.40
N VAL A 77 -15.68 -11.59 17.06
CA VAL A 77 -16.85 -11.78 16.21
C VAL A 77 -17.87 -12.63 16.93
N VAL A 78 -19.11 -12.18 16.94
CA VAL A 78 -20.26 -12.98 17.37
C VAL A 78 -21.03 -13.47 16.14
N SER A 79 -21.19 -14.76 16.00
CA SER A 79 -21.91 -15.39 14.90
C SER A 79 -23.09 -16.22 15.44
N PRO A 80 -24.33 -16.03 14.92
CA PRO A 80 -24.75 -15.14 13.83
C PRO A 80 -24.49 -13.67 14.10
N ALA A 81 -24.39 -12.88 13.01
CA ALA A 81 -24.14 -11.44 13.07
C ALA A 81 -25.17 -10.72 13.96
N GLN A 82 -24.69 -9.78 14.79
CA GLN A 82 -25.52 -9.03 15.72
C GLN A 82 -25.82 -7.63 15.14
N LYS A 83 -27.09 -7.24 15.18
CA LYS A 83 -27.51 -5.89 14.76
C LYS A 83 -26.97 -4.82 15.71
N ASN A 84 -26.99 -5.11 17.02
CA ASN A 84 -26.45 -4.23 18.05
C ASN A 84 -25.13 -4.82 18.56
N MET A 85 -24.03 -4.09 18.44
CA MET A 85 -22.72 -4.55 18.90
C MET A 85 -22.77 -5.06 20.34
N PRO A 86 -22.23 -6.26 20.63
CA PRO A 86 -22.15 -6.79 21.99
C PRO A 86 -21.21 -5.94 22.84
N ILE A 87 -21.46 -5.91 24.15
CA ILE A 87 -20.57 -5.26 25.10
C ILE A 87 -19.57 -6.30 25.61
N ILE A 88 -18.28 -6.12 25.27
CA ILE A 88 -17.21 -7.02 25.65
C ILE A 88 -16.28 -6.29 26.61
N ARG A 89 -15.99 -6.91 27.79
CA ARG A 89 -15.12 -6.30 28.81
C ARG A 89 -14.22 -7.35 29.45
N SER A 90 -12.96 -6.99 29.69
CA SER A 90 -12.10 -7.75 30.57
C SER A 90 -12.20 -7.23 32.03
N ASN A 91 -12.22 -8.11 32.99
CA ASN A 91 -12.21 -7.78 34.41
C ASN A 91 -11.34 -8.78 35.17
N GLY A 92 -10.10 -8.38 35.43
CA GLY A 92 -9.12 -9.22 36.10
C GLY A 92 -8.79 -10.49 35.29
N LYS A 93 -9.24 -11.64 35.78
CA LYS A 93 -9.04 -12.94 35.14
C LYS A 93 -10.21 -13.38 34.25
N SER A 94 -11.17 -12.51 33.97
CA SER A 94 -12.38 -12.89 33.24
C SER A 94 -12.69 -11.96 32.09
N VAL A 95 -13.31 -12.52 31.05
CA VAL A 95 -13.98 -11.79 29.95
C VAL A 95 -15.49 -11.91 30.15
N SER A 96 -16.21 -10.81 30.05
CA SER A 96 -17.66 -10.80 29.99
C SER A 96 -18.13 -10.29 28.62
N VAL A 97 -19.05 -11.03 28.02
CA VAL A 97 -19.72 -10.67 26.78
C VAL A 97 -21.21 -10.53 27.05
N GLU A 98 -21.79 -9.38 26.76
CA GLU A 98 -23.21 -9.11 26.89
C GLU A 98 -23.81 -8.88 25.52
N LEU A 99 -24.66 -9.82 25.08
CA LEU A 99 -25.39 -9.76 23.81
C LEU A 99 -26.59 -8.83 23.99
N ARG A 100 -26.75 -7.89 23.06
CA ARG A 100 -27.78 -6.84 23.15
C ARG A 100 -29.02 -7.15 22.32
N ASP A 101 -28.87 -8.07 21.36
CA ASP A 101 -29.98 -8.52 20.54
C ASP A 101 -30.72 -9.66 21.22
N THR A 102 -32.00 -9.80 20.89
CA THR A 102 -32.78 -10.98 21.26
C THR A 102 -32.21 -12.17 20.52
N LEU A 103 -31.83 -13.21 21.26
CA LEU A 103 -31.27 -14.41 20.68
C LEU A 103 -32.30 -15.14 19.80
N LEU A 104 -31.84 -15.60 18.64
CA LEU A 104 -32.64 -16.41 17.72
C LEU A 104 -32.92 -17.76 18.36
N HIS A 105 -34.12 -18.26 18.15
CA HIS A 105 -34.53 -19.57 18.66
C HIS A 105 -33.83 -20.72 17.89
N ASN A 106 -33.51 -21.80 18.59
CA ASN A 106 -32.90 -22.99 18.02
C ASN A 106 -31.66 -22.71 17.15
N THR A 107 -30.73 -21.88 17.70
CA THR A 107 -29.58 -21.37 16.99
C THR A 107 -28.31 -21.56 17.81
N THR A 108 -27.27 -22.08 17.19
CA THR A 108 -25.93 -22.15 17.78
C THR A 108 -25.24 -20.80 17.63
N TYR A 109 -24.77 -20.21 18.72
CA TYR A 109 -23.97 -19.01 18.77
C TYR A 109 -22.51 -19.36 18.96
N CYS A 110 -21.64 -18.64 18.28
CA CYS A 110 -20.19 -18.72 18.43
C CYS A 110 -19.62 -17.32 18.64
N ILE A 111 -18.80 -17.18 19.66
CA ILE A 111 -18.01 -15.96 19.94
C ILE A 111 -16.57 -16.32 19.66
N ASP A 112 -16.03 -15.83 18.54
CA ASP A 112 -14.64 -16.04 18.17
C ASP A 112 -13.81 -14.82 18.62
N PHE A 113 -12.83 -15.08 19.47
CA PHE A 113 -11.95 -14.04 20.03
C PHE A 113 -10.66 -13.87 19.22
N ALA A 114 -10.41 -14.73 18.23
CA ALA A 114 -9.17 -14.76 17.45
C ALA A 114 -7.92 -14.73 18.39
N ASP A 115 -7.09 -13.68 18.31
CA ASP A 115 -5.95 -13.41 19.19
C ASP A 115 -6.18 -12.21 20.13
N ALA A 116 -7.44 -11.84 20.39
CA ALA A 116 -7.77 -10.67 21.21
C ALA A 116 -7.49 -10.88 22.70
N ILE A 117 -7.62 -12.10 23.22
CA ILE A 117 -7.36 -12.43 24.62
C ILE A 117 -5.85 -12.61 24.78
N GLN A 118 -5.24 -11.80 25.62
CA GLN A 118 -3.80 -11.85 25.90
C GLN A 118 -3.58 -11.79 27.43
N ASP A 119 -2.46 -12.34 27.91
CA ASP A 119 -2.06 -12.07 29.28
C ASP A 119 -1.75 -10.57 29.48
N ASN A 120 -1.92 -10.11 30.70
CA ASN A 120 -1.78 -8.70 31.05
C ASN A 120 -0.31 -8.26 31.19
N ASN A 121 0.62 -9.17 31.42
CA ASN A 121 2.00 -8.85 31.76
C ASN A 121 2.91 -8.90 30.52
N GLU A 122 2.93 -10.03 29.83
CA GLU A 122 3.82 -10.30 28.70
C GLU A 122 3.14 -10.06 27.35
N GLY A 123 1.80 -10.11 27.31
CA GLY A 123 0.99 -9.92 26.10
C GLY A 123 0.97 -11.16 25.19
N ASN A 124 1.12 -12.37 25.75
CA ASN A 124 1.03 -13.62 25.00
C ASN A 124 -0.43 -13.87 24.59
N PRO A 125 -0.74 -13.99 23.28
CA PRO A 125 -2.10 -14.18 22.84
C PRO A 125 -2.58 -15.63 23.01
N LEU A 126 -3.84 -15.80 23.40
CA LEU A 126 -4.56 -17.07 23.27
C LEU A 126 -5.16 -17.16 21.88
N ASP A 127 -4.44 -17.77 20.94
CA ASP A 127 -4.81 -17.82 19.54
C ASP A 127 -5.98 -18.78 19.27
N GLY A 128 -6.94 -18.32 18.45
CA GLY A 128 -8.03 -19.13 17.93
C GLY A 128 -9.07 -19.56 18.96
N PHE A 129 -9.14 -18.91 20.12
CA PHE A 129 -10.14 -19.22 21.13
C PHE A 129 -11.54 -18.80 20.69
N ALA A 130 -12.43 -19.80 20.60
CA ALA A 130 -13.84 -19.60 20.30
C ALA A 130 -14.72 -20.25 21.37
N PHE A 131 -15.82 -19.59 21.68
CA PHE A 131 -16.79 -20.04 22.69
C PHE A 131 -18.16 -20.21 22.05
N ALA A 132 -18.74 -21.42 22.16
CA ALA A 132 -20.03 -21.73 21.59
C ALA A 132 -21.08 -22.08 22.64
N PHE A 133 -22.35 -21.81 22.33
CA PHE A 133 -23.54 -22.25 23.08
C PHE A 133 -24.73 -22.31 22.13
N SER A 134 -25.80 -22.99 22.51
CA SER A 134 -27.02 -23.08 21.70
C SER A 134 -28.26 -22.63 22.47
N THR A 135 -29.16 -21.93 21.80
CA THR A 135 -30.52 -21.62 22.29
C THR A 135 -31.50 -22.77 22.08
N GLY A 136 -31.07 -23.81 21.34
CA GLY A 136 -31.82 -25.04 21.05
C GLY A 136 -31.28 -26.23 21.83
N ASP A 137 -31.78 -27.42 21.45
CA ASP A 137 -31.45 -28.71 22.07
C ASP A 137 -30.28 -29.43 21.37
N SER A 138 -29.69 -28.80 20.39
CA SER A 138 -28.52 -29.29 19.63
C SER A 138 -27.51 -28.17 19.37
N ILE A 139 -26.25 -28.57 19.11
CA ILE A 139 -25.19 -27.67 18.70
C ILE A 139 -24.69 -28.05 17.32
N ASP A 140 -24.51 -27.06 16.48
CA ASP A 140 -23.96 -27.24 15.14
C ASP A 140 -22.43 -27.34 15.23
N THR A 141 -21.81 -28.27 14.53
CA THR A 141 -20.39 -28.61 14.68
C THR A 141 -19.57 -28.48 13.42
N LEU A 142 -20.22 -28.30 12.24
CA LEU A 142 -19.50 -28.19 10.98
C LEU A 142 -18.78 -26.82 10.86
N GLN A 143 -17.73 -26.79 10.09
CA GLN A 143 -16.98 -25.58 9.81
C GLN A 143 -16.35 -25.61 8.43
N VAL A 144 -16.06 -24.43 7.90
CA VAL A 144 -15.28 -24.24 6.67
C VAL A 144 -14.17 -23.23 6.94
N SER A 145 -13.06 -23.40 6.24
CA SER A 145 -11.93 -22.49 6.41
C SER A 145 -11.22 -22.22 5.08
N GLY A 146 -10.46 -21.16 5.06
CA GLY A 146 -9.74 -20.72 3.88
C GLY A 146 -8.86 -19.50 4.11
N ILE A 147 -8.49 -18.88 3.02
CA ILE A 147 -7.65 -17.68 3.02
C ILE A 147 -8.26 -16.59 2.12
N MET A 148 -8.10 -15.35 2.54
CA MET A 148 -8.50 -14.15 1.81
C MET A 148 -7.27 -13.39 1.36
N LEU A 149 -7.11 -13.18 0.06
CA LEU A 149 -6.05 -12.41 -0.56
C LEU A 149 -6.65 -11.20 -1.30
N ASN A 150 -5.86 -10.16 -1.46
CA ASN A 150 -6.19 -9.09 -2.41
C ASN A 150 -5.99 -9.62 -3.84
N ALA A 151 -6.96 -9.44 -4.72
CA ALA A 151 -6.92 -9.97 -6.07
C ALA A 151 -5.77 -9.41 -6.92
N ARG A 152 -5.41 -8.14 -6.74
CA ARG A 152 -4.43 -7.45 -7.58
C ARG A 152 -2.98 -7.73 -7.21
N ASP A 153 -2.68 -7.93 -5.91
CA ASP A 153 -1.31 -8.02 -5.42
C ASP A 153 -1.05 -9.19 -4.47
N LEU A 154 -2.04 -10.08 -4.28
CA LEU A 154 -1.98 -11.27 -3.43
C LEU A 154 -1.55 -10.99 -1.98
N GLU A 155 -1.78 -9.77 -1.48
CA GLU A 155 -1.56 -9.47 -0.06
C GLU A 155 -2.62 -10.16 0.80
N PRO A 156 -2.23 -10.79 1.92
CA PRO A 156 -3.19 -11.30 2.87
C PRO A 156 -4.06 -10.18 3.43
N MET A 157 -5.37 -10.36 3.38
CA MET A 157 -6.34 -9.36 3.84
C MET A 157 -6.74 -9.63 5.29
N GLN A 158 -6.34 -8.76 6.21
CA GLN A 158 -6.65 -8.89 7.64
C GLN A 158 -7.93 -8.16 8.04
N SER A 159 -8.61 -8.66 9.07
CA SER A 159 -9.82 -8.07 9.67
C SER A 159 -11.01 -7.94 8.72
N ILE A 160 -11.02 -8.71 7.64
CA ILE A 160 -12.13 -8.77 6.67
C ILE A 160 -13.22 -9.71 7.21
N ILE A 161 -14.47 -9.34 7.03
CA ILE A 161 -15.61 -10.21 7.33
C ILE A 161 -15.71 -11.25 6.21
N VAL A 162 -15.73 -12.51 6.59
CA VAL A 162 -16.10 -13.62 5.71
C VAL A 162 -17.39 -14.23 6.23
N GLY A 163 -18.38 -14.37 5.37
CA GLY A 163 -19.67 -14.86 5.81
C GLY A 163 -20.37 -15.69 4.73
N ILE A 164 -21.47 -16.30 5.12
CA ILE A 164 -22.23 -17.20 4.28
C ILE A 164 -23.71 -16.84 4.22
N HIS A 165 -24.35 -17.22 3.12
CA HIS A 165 -25.79 -17.19 2.93
C HIS A 165 -26.34 -18.58 2.63
N GLU A 166 -27.47 -18.94 3.30
CA GLU A 166 -28.31 -20.10 2.95
C GLU A 166 -29.22 -19.78 1.75
N ASN A 167 -29.58 -18.49 1.59
CA ASN A 167 -30.33 -18.03 0.44
C ASN A 167 -29.39 -17.91 -0.77
N LEU A 168 -29.60 -18.75 -1.76
CA LEU A 168 -28.75 -18.86 -2.96
C LEU A 168 -29.12 -17.86 -4.06
N ASN A 169 -29.98 -16.88 -3.80
CA ASN A 169 -30.27 -15.80 -4.74
C ASN A 169 -29.16 -14.73 -4.70
N ASP A 170 -28.72 -14.26 -5.84
CA ASP A 170 -27.64 -13.27 -5.97
C ASP A 170 -27.95 -11.96 -5.23
N SER A 171 -29.21 -11.55 -5.21
CA SER A 171 -29.65 -10.36 -4.47
C SER A 171 -29.54 -10.51 -2.93
N ALA A 172 -29.34 -11.73 -2.41
CA ALA A 172 -29.26 -11.93 -0.97
C ALA A 172 -28.07 -11.17 -0.34
N PHE A 173 -26.93 -11.17 -1.01
CA PHE A 173 -25.72 -10.52 -0.51
C PHE A 173 -25.87 -9.00 -0.30
N SER A 174 -26.67 -8.33 -1.14
CA SER A 174 -26.93 -6.87 -1.04
C SER A 174 -28.18 -6.51 -0.22
N THR A 175 -29.05 -7.48 0.12
CA THR A 175 -30.34 -7.19 0.76
C THR A 175 -30.52 -7.81 2.12
N ILE A 176 -29.79 -8.89 2.43
CA ILE A 176 -29.93 -9.66 3.66
C ILE A 176 -28.55 -9.75 4.34
N PRO A 177 -28.44 -9.46 5.64
CA PRO A 177 -27.17 -9.64 6.36
C PRO A 177 -26.66 -11.06 6.30
N LEU A 178 -25.33 -11.21 6.24
CA LEU A 178 -24.66 -12.52 6.28
C LEU A 178 -25.12 -13.33 7.50
N THR A 179 -25.47 -14.59 7.29
CA THR A 179 -26.08 -15.42 8.35
C THR A 179 -25.07 -15.93 9.35
N ARG A 180 -23.89 -16.32 8.89
CA ARG A 180 -22.76 -16.69 9.73
C ARG A 180 -21.53 -15.96 9.27
N ILE A 181 -20.72 -15.48 10.22
CA ILE A 181 -19.57 -14.65 9.94
C ILE A 181 -18.35 -15.10 10.73
N ALA A 182 -17.18 -14.85 10.15
CA ALA A 182 -15.86 -14.92 10.77
C ALA A 182 -15.04 -13.70 10.32
N ARG A 183 -13.87 -13.48 10.92
CA ARG A 183 -12.92 -12.47 10.47
C ARG A 183 -11.60 -13.11 10.10
N THR A 184 -10.93 -12.52 9.12
CA THR A 184 -9.59 -12.93 8.72
C THR A 184 -8.55 -12.45 9.74
N ASN A 185 -7.56 -13.30 10.00
CA ASN A 185 -6.40 -12.98 10.83
C ASN A 185 -5.31 -12.22 10.05
N ASP A 186 -4.14 -11.99 10.68
CA ASP A 186 -2.97 -11.29 10.10
C ASP A 186 -2.47 -11.94 8.79
N LEU A 187 -2.73 -13.23 8.61
CA LEU A 187 -2.33 -14.02 7.42
C LEU A 187 -3.48 -14.17 6.40
N GLY A 188 -4.59 -13.46 6.60
CA GLY A 188 -5.76 -13.58 5.75
C GLY A 188 -6.59 -14.86 5.98
N GLN A 189 -6.25 -15.69 6.96
CA GLN A 189 -6.94 -16.95 7.23
C GLN A 189 -8.24 -16.69 7.98
N PHE A 190 -9.26 -17.47 7.65
CA PHE A 190 -10.57 -17.45 8.32
C PHE A 190 -11.10 -18.84 8.59
N THR A 191 -11.98 -18.96 9.58
CA THR A 191 -12.74 -20.18 9.87
C THR A 191 -14.15 -19.81 10.29
N ILE A 192 -15.15 -20.20 9.52
CA ILE A 192 -16.56 -20.05 9.87
C ILE A 192 -16.97 -21.31 10.61
N ARG A 193 -17.29 -21.16 11.88
CA ARG A 193 -17.56 -22.27 12.84
C ARG A 193 -19.05 -22.46 13.05
N ASN A 194 -19.40 -23.64 13.61
CA ASN A 194 -20.74 -23.97 14.10
C ASN A 194 -21.81 -23.84 13.00
N MET A 195 -21.52 -24.40 11.83
CA MET A 195 -22.43 -24.42 10.68
C MET A 195 -23.35 -25.64 10.73
N LYS A 196 -24.57 -25.45 10.22
CA LYS A 196 -25.49 -26.55 9.93
C LYS A 196 -25.10 -27.26 8.64
N PRO A 197 -25.47 -28.54 8.47
CA PRO A 197 -25.43 -29.13 7.16
C PRO A 197 -26.34 -28.36 6.19
N GLY A 198 -25.82 -28.02 5.02
CA GLY A 198 -26.55 -27.19 4.06
C GLY A 198 -25.72 -26.82 2.84
N ARG A 199 -26.29 -25.97 2.00
CA ARG A 199 -25.64 -25.41 0.82
C ARG A 199 -25.55 -23.90 1.00
N TYR A 200 -24.38 -23.34 0.77
CA TYR A 200 -24.10 -21.95 1.08
C TYR A 200 -23.34 -21.25 -0.03
N HIS A 201 -23.68 -19.98 -0.28
CA HIS A 201 -22.74 -19.06 -0.90
C HIS A 201 -21.83 -18.46 0.16
N ILE A 202 -20.55 -18.27 -0.18
CA ILE A 202 -19.55 -17.65 0.68
C ILE A 202 -19.10 -16.32 0.09
N PHE A 203 -18.96 -15.33 0.96
CA PHE A 203 -18.60 -13.97 0.59
C PHE A 203 -17.53 -13.42 1.53
N GLY A 204 -16.65 -12.59 0.97
CA GLY A 204 -15.81 -11.66 1.73
C GLY A 204 -16.38 -10.26 1.61
N LEU A 205 -16.37 -9.50 2.70
CA LEU A 205 -16.90 -8.14 2.74
C LEU A 205 -16.03 -7.25 3.62
N LYS A 206 -15.58 -6.16 3.06
CA LYS A 206 -14.97 -5.07 3.83
C LYS A 206 -16.07 -4.08 4.22
N ASP A 207 -16.87 -4.52 5.16
CA ASP A 207 -18.03 -3.82 5.68
C ASP A 207 -17.63 -2.49 6.34
N MET A 208 -18.00 -1.37 5.74
CA MET A 208 -17.66 -0.03 6.20
C MET A 208 -18.71 0.59 7.11
N ASP A 209 -19.96 0.15 7.02
CA ASP A 209 -21.10 0.72 7.76
C ASP A 209 -21.62 -0.22 8.88
N GLY A 210 -21.15 -1.46 8.95
CA GLY A 210 -21.48 -2.43 9.99
C GLY A 210 -22.84 -3.11 9.79
N ASN A 211 -23.36 -3.13 8.58
CA ASN A 211 -24.68 -3.68 8.26
C ASN A 211 -24.65 -5.17 7.82
N TYR A 212 -23.46 -5.72 7.55
CA TYR A 212 -23.21 -7.08 7.06
C TYR A 212 -23.89 -7.41 5.73
N THR A 213 -24.20 -6.39 4.93
CA THR A 213 -24.72 -6.51 3.55
C THR A 213 -23.78 -5.77 2.60
N PHE A 214 -23.68 -6.25 1.37
CA PHE A 214 -22.82 -5.62 0.38
C PHE A 214 -23.41 -4.32 -0.14
N SER A 215 -22.62 -3.26 -0.10
CA SER A 215 -22.85 -1.97 -0.76
C SER A 215 -21.82 -1.77 -1.87
N ARG A 216 -22.22 -1.23 -3.02
CA ARG A 216 -21.40 -1.14 -4.24
C ARG A 216 -20.04 -0.41 -4.10
N ASN A 217 -19.86 0.36 -3.04
CA ASN A 217 -18.61 1.09 -2.76
C ASN A 217 -17.66 0.30 -1.83
N GLU A 218 -18.03 -0.89 -1.42
CA GLU A 218 -17.24 -1.74 -0.55
C GLU A 218 -16.42 -2.75 -1.35
N ASP A 219 -15.30 -3.21 -0.77
CA ASP A 219 -14.52 -4.29 -1.33
C ASP A 219 -15.23 -5.61 -1.01
N LEU A 220 -15.29 -6.49 -2.00
CA LEU A 220 -15.96 -7.80 -1.90
C LEU A 220 -15.08 -8.93 -2.42
N ALA A 221 -15.43 -10.15 -2.03
CA ALA A 221 -14.96 -11.38 -2.62
C ALA A 221 -16.12 -12.38 -2.66
N PHE A 222 -16.19 -13.23 -3.66
CA PHE A 222 -17.21 -14.28 -3.76
C PHE A 222 -16.66 -15.51 -4.48
N LEU A 223 -17.31 -16.64 -4.26
CA LEU A 223 -17.13 -17.84 -5.06
C LEU A 223 -18.45 -18.16 -5.75
N ASP A 224 -18.39 -18.49 -7.03
CA ASP A 224 -19.56 -18.96 -7.78
C ASP A 224 -19.96 -20.37 -7.36
N GLU A 225 -19.00 -21.13 -6.82
CA GLU A 225 -19.23 -22.49 -6.35
C GLU A 225 -19.99 -22.52 -5.03
N ILE A 226 -20.95 -23.44 -4.93
CA ILE A 226 -21.71 -23.66 -3.70
C ILE A 226 -20.86 -24.44 -2.71
N VAL A 227 -20.69 -23.89 -1.52
CA VAL A 227 -19.98 -24.51 -0.41
C VAL A 227 -20.92 -25.46 0.36
N VAL A 228 -20.48 -26.70 0.51
CA VAL A 228 -21.18 -27.73 1.30
C VAL A 228 -20.27 -28.21 2.42
N PRO A 229 -20.48 -27.77 3.67
CA PRO A 229 -19.65 -28.17 4.78
C PRO A 229 -19.86 -29.66 5.13
N SER A 230 -18.76 -30.36 5.37
CA SER A 230 -18.75 -31.76 5.79
C SER A 230 -17.58 -32.05 6.73
N SER A 231 -17.57 -33.24 7.32
CA SER A 231 -16.47 -33.69 8.18
C SER A 231 -16.24 -35.19 8.03
N TYR A 232 -14.99 -35.61 8.22
CA TYR A 232 -14.61 -37.01 8.28
C TYR A 232 -13.51 -37.25 9.32
N GLN A 233 -13.37 -38.46 9.78
CA GLN A 233 -12.32 -38.87 10.71
C GLN A 233 -11.08 -39.32 9.92
N ARG A 234 -9.90 -38.83 10.38
CA ARG A 234 -8.61 -39.20 9.82
C ARG A 234 -7.69 -39.68 10.92
N GLU A 235 -7.01 -40.79 10.71
CA GLU A 235 -5.92 -41.21 11.57
C GLU A 235 -4.71 -40.34 11.30
N THR A 236 -4.16 -39.76 12.38
CA THR A 236 -2.90 -39.02 12.39
C THR A 236 -2.06 -39.48 13.55
N THR A 237 -0.80 -39.04 13.60
CA THR A 237 0.08 -39.27 14.74
C THR A 237 0.15 -38.04 15.63
N ASP A 238 -0.24 -38.21 16.89
CA ASP A 238 -0.10 -37.17 17.90
C ASP A 238 1.29 -37.23 18.51
N THR A 239 2.00 -36.10 18.50
CA THR A 239 3.31 -35.95 19.14
C THR A 239 3.12 -35.29 20.50
N VAL A 240 3.39 -36.05 21.56
CA VAL A 240 3.38 -35.55 22.93
C VAL A 240 4.79 -35.06 23.27
N PHE A 241 4.88 -33.85 23.79
CA PHE A 241 6.17 -33.25 24.19
C PHE A 241 6.34 -33.30 25.70
N LYS A 242 7.57 -33.56 26.15
CA LYS A 242 7.97 -33.39 27.55
C LYS A 242 8.02 -31.92 27.91
N PHE A 243 8.04 -31.62 29.22
CA PHE A 243 8.16 -30.26 29.76
C PHE A 243 9.41 -29.50 29.23
N ASN A 244 10.45 -30.21 28.83
CA ASN A 244 11.68 -29.65 28.25
C ASN A 244 11.62 -29.43 26.72
N GLY A 245 10.45 -29.66 26.09
CA GLY A 245 10.27 -29.49 24.64
C GLY A 245 10.73 -30.67 23.76
N GLU A 246 11.28 -31.74 24.37
CA GLU A 246 11.58 -32.98 23.64
C GLU A 246 10.34 -33.81 23.38
N ILE A 247 10.36 -34.59 22.28
CA ILE A 247 9.28 -35.55 21.99
C ILE A 247 9.26 -36.61 23.08
N ASP A 248 8.14 -36.78 23.75
CA ASP A 248 7.92 -37.86 24.73
C ASP A 248 7.42 -39.13 24.04
N THR A 249 6.31 -39.01 23.31
CA THR A 249 5.67 -40.14 22.68
C THR A 249 4.97 -39.70 21.38
N ILE A 250 4.97 -40.57 20.37
CA ILE A 250 4.16 -40.45 19.16
C ILE A 250 3.13 -41.56 19.22
N GLN A 251 1.85 -41.19 19.23
CA GLN A 251 0.76 -42.16 19.29
C GLN A 251 -0.27 -41.87 18.21
N PRO A 252 -0.94 -42.91 17.66
CA PRO A 252 -2.01 -42.70 16.71
C PRO A 252 -3.22 -42.03 17.40
N GLY A 253 -3.76 -40.99 16.76
CA GLY A 253 -4.94 -40.28 17.18
C GLY A 253 -5.96 -40.17 16.05
N MET A 254 -7.25 -40.14 16.39
CA MET A 254 -8.32 -39.87 15.45
C MET A 254 -8.70 -38.40 15.47
N HIS A 255 -8.48 -37.69 14.37
CA HIS A 255 -8.82 -36.29 14.24
C HIS A 255 -9.97 -36.05 13.29
N THR A 256 -10.91 -35.17 13.66
CA THR A 256 -11.98 -34.73 12.77
C THR A 256 -11.45 -33.68 11.82
N VAL A 257 -11.49 -33.98 10.53
CA VAL A 257 -11.16 -33.05 9.47
C VAL A 257 -12.46 -32.48 8.90
N PHE A 258 -12.54 -31.15 8.87
CA PHE A 258 -13.65 -30.43 8.27
C PHE A 258 -13.29 -30.01 6.85
N THR A 259 -14.28 -30.03 5.96
CA THR A 259 -14.12 -29.64 4.56
C THR A 259 -15.29 -28.79 4.07
N PRO A 260 -15.05 -27.88 3.11
CA PRO A 260 -13.75 -27.46 2.58
C PRO A 260 -12.91 -26.69 3.61
N ASN A 261 -11.59 -26.85 3.55
CA ASN A 261 -10.64 -26.20 4.45
C ASN A 261 -9.53 -25.44 3.70
N ASP A 262 -9.68 -25.29 2.40
CA ASP A 262 -8.73 -24.69 1.47
C ASP A 262 -9.38 -23.64 0.56
N LEU A 263 -10.50 -23.04 1.01
CA LEU A 263 -11.18 -22.02 0.24
C LEU A 263 -10.26 -20.82 0.00
N LEU A 264 -10.18 -20.36 -1.24
CA LEU A 264 -9.47 -19.17 -1.64
C LEU A 264 -10.45 -18.10 -2.08
N LEU A 265 -10.43 -16.96 -1.40
CA LEU A 265 -11.21 -15.79 -1.74
C LEU A 265 -10.28 -14.65 -2.16
N CYS A 266 -10.50 -14.09 -3.34
CA CYS A 266 -9.76 -12.96 -3.86
C CYS A 266 -10.62 -11.70 -3.76
N MET A 267 -10.21 -10.77 -2.88
CA MET A 267 -10.94 -9.52 -2.63
C MET A 267 -10.59 -8.48 -3.68
N PHE A 268 -11.60 -7.83 -4.19
CA PHE A 268 -11.48 -6.73 -5.16
C PHE A 268 -12.52 -5.63 -4.86
N ASN A 269 -12.31 -4.48 -5.48
CA ASN A 269 -13.28 -3.39 -5.53
C ASN A 269 -13.82 -3.33 -6.96
N GLU A 270 -15.14 -3.19 -7.13
CA GLU A 270 -15.75 -3.05 -8.46
C GLU A 270 -15.39 -1.72 -9.13
N GLU A 271 -14.56 -0.88 -8.48
CA GLU A 271 -14.23 0.49 -8.91
C GLU A 271 -15.48 1.34 -9.14
N TYR A 272 -16.60 0.91 -8.53
CA TYR A 272 -17.83 1.67 -8.61
C TYR A 272 -17.68 2.99 -7.85
N SER A 273 -17.89 4.08 -8.53
CA SER A 273 -18.01 5.39 -7.93
C SER A 273 -19.05 6.19 -8.69
N ALA A 274 -20.05 6.69 -7.98
CA ALA A 274 -21.00 7.60 -8.59
C ALA A 274 -20.28 8.78 -9.26
N LEU A 275 -20.68 9.12 -10.47
CA LEU A 275 -20.12 10.25 -11.20
C LEU A 275 -20.64 11.56 -10.63
N TYR A 276 -19.78 12.38 -10.09
CA TYR A 276 -20.08 13.74 -9.63
C TYR A 276 -18.85 14.65 -9.75
N LEU A 277 -19.08 15.95 -9.78
CA LEU A 277 -17.99 16.93 -9.74
C LEU A 277 -17.41 16.99 -8.32
N LYS A 278 -16.21 16.43 -8.15
CA LYS A 278 -15.52 16.32 -6.86
C LYS A 278 -14.83 17.62 -6.45
N LYS A 279 -14.35 18.39 -7.42
CA LYS A 279 -13.59 19.62 -7.19
C LYS A 279 -13.80 20.61 -8.32
N ASP A 280 -14.03 21.85 -7.95
CA ASP A 280 -14.21 23.00 -8.82
C ASP A 280 -13.44 24.18 -8.25
N GLU A 281 -12.21 24.41 -8.71
CA GLU A 281 -11.35 25.43 -8.14
C GLU A 281 -10.60 26.24 -9.18
N ARG A 282 -10.11 27.43 -8.77
CA ARG A 282 -9.19 28.26 -9.53
C ARG A 282 -7.86 28.36 -8.78
N PRO A 283 -6.93 27.39 -8.97
CA PRO A 283 -5.69 27.29 -8.21
C PRO A 283 -4.69 28.39 -8.56
N ALA A 284 -4.80 28.99 -9.75
CA ALA A 284 -3.98 30.10 -10.20
C ALA A 284 -4.85 31.10 -11.02
N GLU A 285 -4.37 32.31 -11.23
CA GLU A 285 -5.07 33.34 -12.00
C GLU A 285 -5.47 32.87 -13.40
N ASN A 286 -4.67 32.01 -14.01
CA ASN A 286 -4.82 31.53 -15.37
C ASN A 286 -5.28 30.06 -15.46
N LYS A 287 -5.73 29.43 -14.37
CA LYS A 287 -6.14 28.02 -14.36
C LYS A 287 -7.49 27.81 -13.68
N ILE A 288 -8.36 27.06 -14.31
CA ILE A 288 -9.58 26.50 -13.70
C ILE A 288 -9.42 24.97 -13.71
N HIS A 289 -9.69 24.33 -12.60
CA HIS A 289 -9.58 22.89 -12.43
C HIS A 289 -10.95 22.32 -12.07
N LEU A 290 -11.43 21.42 -12.91
CA LEU A 290 -12.57 20.55 -12.64
C LEU A 290 -12.06 19.12 -12.46
N LYS A 291 -12.41 18.49 -11.35
CA LYS A 291 -12.08 17.10 -11.10
C LYS A 291 -13.34 16.31 -10.80
N PHE A 292 -13.55 15.24 -11.55
CA PHE A 292 -14.64 14.30 -11.36
C PHE A 292 -14.24 13.15 -10.46
N SER A 293 -15.21 12.45 -9.90
CA SER A 293 -15.00 11.27 -9.06
C SER A 293 -14.52 10.06 -9.86
N THR A 294 -14.96 9.95 -11.11
CA THR A 294 -14.70 8.85 -12.05
C THR A 294 -14.32 9.40 -13.42
N PRO A 295 -13.75 8.56 -14.30
CA PRO A 295 -13.59 8.85 -15.73
C PRO A 295 -14.90 9.32 -16.36
N ILE A 296 -14.81 10.29 -17.29
CA ILE A 296 -15.96 10.79 -18.04
C ILE A 296 -15.76 10.60 -19.55
N ASP A 297 -16.79 10.12 -20.22
CA ASP A 297 -16.77 9.93 -21.67
C ASP A 297 -17.03 11.25 -22.42
N THR A 298 -17.85 12.12 -21.84
CA THR A 298 -18.26 13.39 -22.43
C THR A 298 -17.67 14.55 -21.66
N LEU A 299 -16.90 15.41 -22.32
CA LEU A 299 -16.33 16.61 -21.72
C LEU A 299 -17.45 17.61 -21.32
N PRO A 300 -17.29 18.34 -20.20
CA PRO A 300 -18.21 19.41 -19.81
C PRO A 300 -18.28 20.50 -20.85
N ASP A 301 -19.50 20.99 -21.15
CA ASP A 301 -19.72 22.20 -21.94
C ASP A 301 -19.69 23.40 -21.00
N LEU A 302 -18.75 24.33 -21.25
CA LEU A 302 -18.53 25.50 -20.41
C LEU A 302 -18.88 26.78 -21.13
N ARG A 303 -19.77 27.55 -20.53
CA ARG A 303 -20.17 28.89 -21.02
C ARG A 303 -19.80 29.96 -19.99
N VAL A 304 -18.91 30.86 -20.35
CA VAL A 304 -18.58 32.00 -19.48
C VAL A 304 -19.72 33.00 -19.44
N LEU A 305 -20.25 33.29 -18.26
CA LEU A 305 -21.32 34.25 -18.04
C LEU A 305 -20.76 35.63 -17.72
N LYS A 306 -19.75 35.73 -16.85
CA LYS A 306 -19.10 36.99 -16.43
C LYS A 306 -17.65 36.75 -16.00
N PRO A 307 -16.70 37.65 -16.39
CA PRO A 307 -16.84 38.65 -17.44
C PRO A 307 -16.95 38.00 -18.83
N ALA A 308 -17.46 38.69 -19.82
CA ALA A 308 -17.53 38.19 -21.17
C ALA A 308 -16.10 37.99 -21.74
N PRO A 309 -15.80 36.82 -22.32
CA PRO A 309 -14.50 36.61 -22.96
C PRO A 309 -14.38 37.50 -24.22
N SER A 310 -13.16 37.97 -24.50
CA SER A 310 -12.88 38.79 -25.67
C SER A 310 -12.80 37.98 -26.97
N ARG A 311 -12.62 36.67 -26.84
CA ARG A 311 -12.50 35.74 -27.98
C ARG A 311 -13.12 34.39 -27.68
N PRO A 312 -13.55 33.60 -28.72
CA PRO A 312 -14.18 32.30 -28.50
C PRO A 312 -13.23 31.23 -27.95
N ASP A 313 -11.93 31.30 -28.30
CA ASP A 313 -10.86 30.40 -27.86
C ASP A 313 -10.21 30.89 -26.55
N TRP A 314 -11.02 31.04 -25.51
CA TRP A 314 -10.63 31.65 -24.23
C TRP A 314 -9.82 30.70 -23.32
N TYR A 315 -9.62 29.42 -23.70
CA TYR A 315 -8.85 28.44 -22.92
C TYR A 315 -8.07 27.46 -23.79
N ARG A 316 -7.10 26.79 -23.17
CA ARG A 316 -6.50 25.52 -23.63
C ARG A 316 -6.78 24.45 -22.60
N LEU A 317 -7.25 23.28 -23.05
CA LEU A 317 -7.60 22.17 -22.17
C LEU A 317 -6.41 21.24 -21.97
N GLN A 318 -6.02 21.04 -20.72
CA GLN A 318 -5.18 19.95 -20.27
C GLN A 318 -6.07 18.93 -19.55
N ARG A 319 -5.95 17.67 -19.89
CA ARG A 319 -6.79 16.61 -19.32
C ARG A 319 -5.98 15.34 -19.12
N THR A 320 -6.46 14.47 -18.24
CA THR A 320 -6.02 13.09 -18.14
C THR A 320 -6.58 12.27 -19.31
N PRO A 321 -5.96 11.13 -19.68
CA PRO A 321 -6.50 10.25 -20.72
C PRO A 321 -7.94 9.78 -20.43
N GLN A 322 -8.31 9.62 -19.16
CA GLN A 322 -9.64 9.23 -18.73
C GLN A 322 -10.62 10.42 -18.53
N ASN A 323 -10.17 11.64 -18.73
CA ASN A 323 -10.95 12.88 -18.52
C ASN A 323 -11.48 13.10 -17.10
N ASP A 324 -10.99 12.42 -16.08
CA ASP A 324 -11.39 12.63 -14.68
C ASP A 324 -10.86 13.94 -14.08
N SER A 325 -9.79 14.49 -14.66
CA SER A 325 -9.17 15.75 -14.24
C SER A 325 -8.95 16.67 -15.42
N LEU A 326 -9.61 17.83 -15.41
CA LEU A 326 -9.63 18.81 -16.48
C LEU A 326 -9.11 20.15 -15.98
N ILE A 327 -8.00 20.62 -16.57
CA ILE A 327 -7.44 21.94 -16.27
C ILE A 327 -7.63 22.83 -17.49
N TYR A 328 -8.44 23.87 -17.34
CA TYR A 328 -8.66 24.89 -18.34
C TYR A 328 -7.67 26.03 -18.11
N TRP A 329 -6.71 26.15 -19.00
CA TRP A 329 -5.74 27.25 -19.02
C TRP A 329 -6.36 28.44 -19.73
N LEU A 330 -6.68 29.47 -18.95
CA LEU A 330 -7.30 30.70 -19.47
C LEU A 330 -6.29 31.44 -20.35
N THR A 331 -6.67 31.73 -21.60
CA THR A 331 -5.86 32.47 -22.56
C THR A 331 -6.38 33.88 -22.78
N ASP A 332 -7.60 34.17 -22.29
CA ASP A 332 -8.23 35.49 -22.39
C ASP A 332 -7.81 36.40 -21.23
N SER A 333 -7.25 37.56 -21.55
CA SER A 333 -6.72 38.48 -20.56
C SER A 333 -7.79 39.12 -19.65
N ASN A 334 -9.05 39.22 -20.09
CA ASN A 334 -10.14 39.72 -19.27
C ASN A 334 -10.50 38.70 -18.17
N LEU A 335 -10.47 37.41 -18.51
CA LEU A 335 -10.72 36.33 -17.56
C LEU A 335 -9.57 36.17 -16.56
N ILE A 336 -8.33 36.25 -17.02
CA ILE A 336 -7.12 36.13 -16.17
C ILE A 336 -7.10 37.25 -15.11
N LYS A 337 -7.32 38.50 -15.51
CA LYS A 337 -7.26 39.67 -14.62
C LYS A 337 -8.45 39.80 -13.68
N SER A 338 -9.51 39.03 -13.91
CA SER A 338 -10.72 39.11 -13.07
C SER A 338 -10.52 38.29 -11.78
N ASP A 339 -10.89 38.84 -10.63
CA ASP A 339 -10.90 38.14 -9.34
C ASP A 339 -11.91 37.00 -9.29
N SER A 340 -12.96 37.07 -10.13
CA SER A 340 -13.97 36.02 -10.22
C SER A 340 -14.39 35.77 -11.67
N VAL A 341 -14.60 34.51 -12.02
CA VAL A 341 -15.11 34.08 -13.32
C VAL A 341 -16.33 33.20 -13.07
N LEU A 342 -17.50 33.68 -13.53
CA LEU A 342 -18.76 32.94 -13.43
C LEU A 342 -18.99 32.13 -14.69
N ILE A 343 -19.09 30.82 -14.55
CA ILE A 343 -19.21 29.85 -15.65
C ILE A 343 -20.46 28.99 -15.43
N GLU A 344 -21.27 28.87 -16.45
CA GLU A 344 -22.29 27.83 -16.57
C GLU A 344 -21.61 26.56 -17.11
N ALA A 345 -21.61 25.48 -16.33
CA ALA A 345 -21.04 24.20 -16.69
C ALA A 345 -22.13 23.15 -16.82
N ARG A 346 -22.19 22.51 -17.99
CA ARG A 346 -23.13 21.43 -18.28
C ARG A 346 -22.35 20.11 -18.41
N TYR A 347 -22.68 19.14 -17.56
CA TYR A 347 -21.94 17.86 -17.48
C TYR A 347 -22.83 16.73 -16.96
N LEU A 348 -22.35 15.49 -17.07
CA LEU A 348 -23.04 14.30 -16.57
C LEU A 348 -22.75 14.08 -15.09
N ILE A 349 -23.76 13.64 -14.34
CA ILE A 349 -23.64 13.10 -12.98
C ILE A 349 -24.47 11.83 -12.86
N SER A 350 -24.17 11.00 -11.86
CA SER A 350 -25.05 9.89 -11.47
C SER A 350 -26.20 10.39 -10.62
N ASP A 351 -27.43 9.95 -10.93
CA ASP A 351 -28.60 10.16 -10.08
C ASP A 351 -28.70 9.11 -8.96
N SER A 352 -29.78 9.14 -8.19
CA SER A 352 -30.04 8.18 -7.10
C SER A 352 -30.27 6.72 -7.58
N LEU A 353 -30.45 6.52 -8.86
CA LEU A 353 -30.62 5.22 -9.52
C LEU A 353 -29.39 4.83 -10.34
N ASP A 354 -28.24 5.51 -10.12
CA ASP A 354 -26.99 5.34 -10.84
C ASP A 354 -27.05 5.59 -12.36
N GLN A 355 -28.08 6.29 -12.81
CA GLN A 355 -28.20 6.69 -14.21
C GLN A 355 -27.48 8.00 -14.45
N HIS A 356 -26.73 8.07 -15.55
CA HIS A 356 -26.04 9.30 -15.94
C HIS A 356 -27.06 10.33 -16.48
N VAL A 357 -27.25 11.40 -15.73
CA VAL A 357 -28.14 12.51 -16.09
C VAL A 357 -27.35 13.80 -16.32
N MET A 358 -27.78 14.59 -17.29
CA MET A 358 -27.16 15.87 -17.58
C MET A 358 -27.59 16.91 -16.57
N THR A 359 -26.64 17.52 -15.88
CA THR A 359 -26.86 18.65 -14.97
C THR A 359 -26.26 19.93 -15.54
N THR A 360 -26.76 21.07 -15.03
CA THR A 360 -26.24 22.41 -15.36
C THR A 360 -26.01 23.17 -14.08
N ASP A 361 -24.77 23.51 -13.79
CA ASP A 361 -24.36 24.26 -12.60
C ASP A 361 -23.75 25.60 -12.97
N THR A 362 -24.02 26.60 -12.13
CA THR A 362 -23.39 27.91 -12.26
C THR A 362 -22.32 28.06 -11.19
N ILE A 363 -21.08 27.96 -11.60
CA ILE A 363 -19.91 27.93 -10.72
C ILE A 363 -19.18 29.27 -10.79
N ASN A 364 -18.83 29.80 -9.63
CA ASN A 364 -18.08 31.05 -9.53
C ASN A 364 -16.63 30.77 -9.06
N PHE A 365 -15.69 30.86 -9.97
CA PHE A 365 -14.28 30.60 -9.74
C PHE A 365 -13.55 31.85 -9.24
N PHE A 366 -13.16 31.86 -7.98
CA PHE A 366 -12.44 32.97 -7.35
C PHE A 366 -10.92 32.75 -7.32
N PHE A 367 -10.18 33.81 -7.64
CA PHE A 367 -8.76 33.88 -7.39
C PHE A 367 -8.44 35.22 -6.72
N ARG A 368 -7.90 35.18 -5.51
CA ARG A 368 -7.49 36.41 -4.80
C ARG A 368 -6.04 36.76 -5.14
N HIS A 369 -5.84 37.81 -5.90
CA HIS A 369 -4.53 38.40 -6.08
C HIS A 369 -4.00 38.83 -4.71
N LYS A 370 -2.78 38.39 -4.34
CA LYS A 370 -2.12 38.89 -3.13
C LYS A 370 -1.84 40.37 -3.32
N ALA A 371 -2.64 41.24 -2.71
CA ALA A 371 -2.40 42.66 -2.71
C ALA A 371 -0.96 42.90 -2.21
N ASP A 372 -0.20 43.71 -2.96
CA ASP A 372 1.17 44.10 -2.63
C ASP A 372 1.22 44.73 -1.23
N LYS A 373 1.69 43.97 -0.24
CA LYS A 373 1.92 44.44 1.13
C LYS A 373 3.13 45.40 1.23
N LYS A 374 3.57 45.99 0.12
CA LYS A 374 4.77 46.88 0.08
C LYS A 374 4.52 48.38 0.11
N LYS A 375 3.29 48.87 0.39
CA LYS A 375 3.03 50.31 0.47
C LYS A 375 2.27 50.80 1.71
N LYS A 376 2.51 50.23 2.90
CA LYS A 376 2.06 50.83 4.17
C LYS A 376 3.03 50.49 5.30
N LYS A 377 4.28 50.98 5.13
CA LYS A 377 5.23 51.06 6.21
C LYS A 377 6.01 52.37 6.12
N SER A 378 5.29 53.49 6.08
CA SER A 378 5.75 54.81 6.45
C SER A 378 4.54 55.60 6.95
N GLU A 379 4.56 56.03 8.20
CA GLU A 379 3.59 56.76 8.98
C GLU A 379 2.79 55.92 9.97
N LYS A 380 3.47 55.61 11.07
CA LYS A 380 3.02 55.82 12.44
C LYS A 380 4.20 55.60 13.37
N ASP A 381 4.74 56.75 13.73
CA ASP A 381 5.69 56.97 14.80
C ASP A 381 5.14 56.63 16.18
N ASP A 382 6.11 56.29 17.02
CA ASP A 382 6.18 56.59 18.45
C ASP A 382 4.95 56.31 19.34
N SER A 383 5.06 55.17 20.00
CA SER A 383 4.85 55.06 21.46
C SER A 383 4.63 53.60 21.88
N ASN A 384 5.65 52.98 22.42
CA ASN A 384 5.61 52.18 23.63
C ASN A 384 6.87 51.31 23.77
N ILE A 385 7.84 51.91 24.38
CA ILE A 385 8.90 51.20 25.08
C ILE A 385 8.30 50.75 26.42
N LYS A 386 8.21 49.45 26.63
CA LYS A 386 8.49 48.76 27.91
C LYS A 386 8.16 47.28 27.86
N ASN A 387 9.13 46.51 28.36
CA ASN A 387 9.07 45.13 28.85
C ASN A 387 9.26 44.00 27.85
N LYS A 388 10.52 43.65 27.56
CA LYS A 388 10.92 42.28 27.29
C LYS A 388 11.99 41.84 28.28
N LYS A 389 11.65 40.81 29.01
CA LYS A 389 12.53 40.07 29.90
C LYS A 389 13.62 39.35 29.10
N PHE A 390 14.81 39.43 29.62
CA PHE A 390 16.03 38.75 29.26
C PHE A 390 15.93 37.26 29.56
N SER A 391 16.17 36.38 28.59
CA SER A 391 16.78 35.08 28.79
C SER A 391 17.19 34.47 27.44
N ASP A 392 18.39 33.94 27.45
CA ASP A 392 19.07 33.07 26.49
C ASP A 392 19.86 33.70 25.36
N ILE A 393 21.11 34.00 25.73
CA ILE A 393 22.24 34.25 24.84
C ILE A 393 23.09 32.98 24.80
N GLY A 394 23.08 32.26 23.66
CA GLY A 394 24.10 31.29 23.33
C GLY A 394 24.92 31.78 22.13
N PRO A 395 26.24 31.60 22.08
CA PRO A 395 27.10 32.26 21.09
C PRO A 395 26.98 31.58 19.72
N LYS A 396 26.56 32.36 18.71
CA LYS A 396 26.73 31.97 17.29
C LYS A 396 28.09 32.51 16.82
N ASN A 397 29.00 31.59 16.54
CA ASN A 397 30.23 31.86 15.80
C ASN A 397 29.90 32.38 14.39
N SER A 398 30.11 33.66 14.18
CA SER A 398 30.14 34.26 12.85
C SER A 398 31.56 34.14 12.30
N LYS A 399 31.78 33.23 11.34
CA LYS A 399 32.91 33.34 10.43
C LYS A 399 32.60 34.44 9.42
N LYS A 400 33.33 35.53 9.50
CA LYS A 400 33.50 36.54 8.46
C LYS A 400 34.13 35.85 7.24
N GLY A 401 33.40 35.74 6.14
CA GLY A 401 33.95 35.45 4.81
C GLY A 401 34.26 36.81 4.15
N GLU A 402 35.45 36.91 3.60
CA GLU A 402 35.97 38.02 2.87
C GLU A 402 35.16 38.30 1.60
N ASP A 403 35.01 39.57 1.30
CA ASP A 403 34.39 40.13 0.10
C ASP A 403 35.13 39.63 -1.17
N ASP A 404 34.44 38.92 -2.03
CA ASP A 404 34.84 38.59 -3.39
C ASP A 404 34.00 39.47 -4.36
N ASP A 405 34.23 40.77 -4.26
CA ASP A 405 33.69 41.80 -5.17
C ASP A 405 34.61 41.94 -6.37
N ASP A 406 34.64 40.98 -7.31
CA ASP A 406 35.14 41.20 -8.67
C ASP A 406 34.74 40.04 -9.60
N LYS A 407 33.43 39.79 -9.74
CA LYS A 407 32.95 39.07 -10.91
C LYS A 407 32.24 40.06 -11.83
N PRO A 408 32.68 40.21 -13.09
CA PRO A 408 32.00 41.11 -14.03
C PRO A 408 30.55 40.68 -14.14
N ALA A 409 29.61 41.61 -13.93
CA ALA A 409 28.20 41.38 -14.10
C ALA A 409 27.98 40.80 -15.49
N LYS A 410 27.35 39.59 -15.56
CA LYS A 410 26.94 39.02 -16.84
C LYS A 410 26.07 40.04 -17.55
N PRO A 411 26.31 40.31 -18.86
CA PRO A 411 25.46 41.22 -19.62
C PRO A 411 24.01 40.77 -19.49
N ALA A 412 23.11 41.71 -19.13
CA ALA A 412 21.68 41.43 -19.02
C ALA A 412 21.14 40.86 -20.34
N SER A 413 20.57 39.67 -20.26
CA SER A 413 19.92 39.05 -21.44
C SER A 413 18.63 39.81 -21.75
N MET A 414 18.29 39.99 -23.02
CA MET A 414 16.98 40.55 -23.41
C MET A 414 15.80 39.75 -22.82
N PHE A 415 16.03 38.49 -22.42
CA PHE A 415 15.04 37.61 -21.79
C PHE A 415 14.86 37.88 -20.28
N ASP A 416 15.67 38.71 -19.65
CA ASP A 416 15.52 39.00 -18.22
C ASP A 416 14.35 39.93 -17.93
N SER A 417 13.85 40.63 -18.95
CA SER A 417 12.70 41.55 -18.87
C SER A 417 11.41 41.02 -19.50
N ILE A 418 11.44 39.84 -20.16
CA ILE A 418 10.30 39.27 -20.85
C ILE A 418 9.91 37.92 -20.20
N PRO A 419 8.61 37.69 -19.92
CA PRO A 419 8.17 36.37 -19.51
C PRO A 419 8.57 35.30 -20.55
N THR A 420 9.11 34.20 -20.10
CA THR A 420 9.59 33.12 -20.98
C THR A 420 9.02 31.78 -20.56
N LEU A 421 8.79 30.92 -21.56
CA LEU A 421 8.39 29.54 -21.36
C LEU A 421 9.49 28.77 -20.62
N THR A 422 9.12 28.11 -19.53
CA THR A 422 10.01 27.20 -18.78
C THR A 422 9.84 25.78 -19.28
N MET A 423 10.97 25.11 -19.56
CA MET A 423 10.99 23.71 -19.93
C MET A 423 12.03 22.94 -19.13
N LYS A 424 11.78 21.65 -18.92
CA LYS A 424 12.70 20.70 -18.30
C LYS A 424 12.98 19.55 -19.28
N ILE A 425 14.25 19.32 -19.55
CA ILE A 425 14.74 18.18 -20.34
C ILE A 425 15.48 17.25 -19.39
N GLU A 426 15.20 15.95 -19.44
CA GLU A 426 15.91 14.97 -18.62
C GLU A 426 17.33 14.75 -19.16
N ARG A 427 18.29 14.48 -18.25
CA ARG A 427 19.71 14.34 -18.59
C ARG A 427 20.17 12.90 -18.71
N SER A 428 19.34 11.96 -18.35
CA SER A 428 19.64 10.52 -18.42
C SER A 428 18.38 9.79 -18.83
N ILE A 429 18.46 9.01 -19.87
CA ILE A 429 17.38 8.12 -20.34
C ILE A 429 17.95 6.73 -20.57
N ASP A 430 17.09 5.74 -20.49
CA ASP A 430 17.46 4.36 -20.82
C ASP A 430 17.47 4.15 -22.34
N TYR A 431 18.34 3.25 -22.80
CA TYR A 431 18.40 2.87 -24.18
C TYR A 431 17.03 2.42 -24.72
N GLY A 432 16.67 2.92 -25.89
CA GLY A 432 15.37 2.63 -26.50
C GLY A 432 14.21 3.49 -26.00
N SER A 433 14.43 4.38 -25.03
CA SER A 433 13.41 5.30 -24.53
C SER A 433 13.47 6.65 -25.23
N PRO A 434 12.33 7.29 -25.55
CA PRO A 434 12.33 8.65 -26.04
C PRO A 434 12.73 9.63 -24.95
N LEU A 435 13.27 10.80 -25.34
CA LEU A 435 13.66 11.83 -24.38
C LEU A 435 12.46 12.68 -23.94
N PRO A 436 12.08 12.69 -22.66
CA PRO A 436 10.95 13.49 -22.19
C PRO A 436 11.32 14.98 -22.09
N ILE A 437 10.41 15.83 -22.57
CA ILE A 437 10.45 17.30 -22.44
C ILE A 437 9.17 17.73 -21.76
N ASN A 438 9.30 18.37 -20.60
CA ASN A 438 8.15 18.83 -19.81
C ASN A 438 8.10 20.35 -19.77
N PHE A 439 6.94 20.93 -20.03
CA PHE A 439 6.68 22.36 -20.04
C PHE A 439 5.80 22.76 -18.86
N GLU A 440 5.98 23.98 -18.35
CA GLU A 440 5.13 24.52 -17.25
C GLU A 440 3.79 25.09 -17.75
N THR A 441 3.75 25.49 -19.02
CA THR A 441 2.54 26.02 -19.69
C THR A 441 2.27 25.27 -21.00
N PRO A 442 1.00 25.18 -21.44
CA PRO A 442 0.67 24.48 -22.67
C PRO A 442 1.40 25.06 -23.90
N VAL A 443 2.01 24.17 -24.66
CA VAL A 443 2.72 24.51 -25.88
C VAL A 443 1.72 24.77 -27.01
N ASP A 444 1.93 25.87 -27.74
CA ASP A 444 1.13 26.24 -28.91
C ASP A 444 1.88 25.95 -30.23
N THR A 445 3.17 26.31 -30.28
CA THR A 445 3.95 26.19 -31.51
C THR A 445 5.37 25.68 -31.26
N ILE A 446 5.84 24.75 -32.06
CA ILE A 446 7.21 24.24 -32.07
C ILE A 446 7.81 24.42 -33.46
N ASN A 447 8.88 25.19 -33.56
CA ASN A 447 9.66 25.31 -34.79
C ASN A 447 10.83 24.33 -34.77
N MET A 448 10.70 23.22 -35.46
CA MET A 448 11.72 22.16 -35.50
C MET A 448 13.07 22.61 -36.10
N ARG A 449 13.12 23.73 -36.83
CA ARG A 449 14.39 24.25 -37.40
C ARG A 449 15.34 24.83 -36.36
N GLY A 450 14.82 25.16 -35.18
CA GLY A 450 15.62 25.66 -34.04
C GLY A 450 15.98 24.58 -33.02
N ILE A 451 15.85 23.30 -33.38
CA ILE A 451 16.19 22.19 -32.49
C ILE A 451 17.31 21.39 -33.14
N HIS A 452 18.43 21.31 -32.42
CA HIS A 452 19.67 20.71 -32.94
C HIS A 452 20.13 19.61 -31.97
N ILE A 453 20.61 18.51 -32.53
CA ILE A 453 21.23 17.43 -31.77
C ILE A 453 22.68 17.31 -32.23
N PHE A 454 23.58 17.28 -31.26
CA PHE A 454 24.97 16.97 -31.44
C PHE A 454 25.25 15.63 -30.75
N GLU A 455 26.12 14.85 -31.35
CA GLU A 455 26.50 13.51 -30.89
C GLU A 455 28.02 13.41 -30.76
N LYS A 456 28.47 12.63 -29.78
CA LYS A 456 29.87 12.22 -29.62
C LYS A 456 29.96 10.87 -28.94
N GLU A 457 30.99 10.10 -29.21
CA GLU A 457 31.36 8.93 -28.42
C GLU A 457 31.85 9.35 -27.04
N GLU A 458 31.67 8.51 -26.02
CA GLU A 458 32.11 8.78 -24.64
C GLU A 458 33.60 9.14 -24.55
N SER A 459 34.44 8.52 -25.40
CA SER A 459 35.89 8.78 -25.49
C SER A 459 36.24 10.03 -26.29
N ASP A 460 35.29 10.63 -27.02
CA ASP A 460 35.54 11.75 -27.90
C ASP A 460 35.36 13.10 -27.18
N THR A 461 36.09 14.11 -27.59
CA THR A 461 35.98 15.49 -27.04
C THR A 461 35.22 16.44 -27.98
N ILE A 462 34.96 16.02 -29.21
CA ILE A 462 34.39 16.89 -30.24
C ILE A 462 32.93 16.51 -30.51
N TRP A 463 32.05 17.49 -30.37
CA TRP A 463 30.64 17.39 -30.69
C TRP A 463 30.44 17.51 -32.21
N ARG A 464 29.74 16.56 -32.82
CA ARG A 464 29.39 16.56 -34.24
C ARG A 464 27.88 16.77 -34.39
N PRO A 465 27.44 17.68 -35.29
CA PRO A 465 26.02 17.86 -35.55
C PRO A 465 25.43 16.61 -36.17
N SER A 466 24.30 16.16 -35.66
CA SER A 466 23.56 15.06 -36.26
C SER A 466 22.77 15.52 -37.49
N THR A 467 22.65 14.64 -38.48
CA THR A 467 21.82 14.83 -39.67
C THR A 467 20.56 13.95 -39.65
N ARG A 468 20.36 13.20 -38.56
CA ARG A 468 19.20 12.31 -38.40
C ARG A 468 17.93 13.11 -38.11
N GLU A 469 16.78 12.53 -38.45
CA GLU A 469 15.49 13.16 -38.25
C GLU A 469 15.17 13.29 -36.73
N ILE A 470 14.70 14.47 -36.36
CA ILE A 470 14.25 14.80 -35.00
C ILE A 470 12.76 15.06 -35.07
N ARG A 471 11.98 14.43 -34.19
CA ARG A 471 10.56 14.71 -34.02
C ARG A 471 10.25 15.00 -32.58
N ILE A 472 9.32 15.91 -32.33
CA ILE A 472 8.75 16.16 -31.00
C ILE A 472 7.28 15.85 -31.09
N GLU A 473 6.83 14.89 -30.30
CA GLU A 473 5.45 14.41 -30.28
C GLU A 473 4.89 14.54 -28.85
N PRO A 474 3.60 14.83 -28.66
CA PRO A 474 2.97 14.77 -27.35
C PRO A 474 3.18 13.40 -26.72
N PHE A 475 3.30 13.37 -25.37
CA PHE A 475 3.45 12.12 -24.62
C PHE A 475 2.30 11.14 -24.89
N ASP A 476 1.09 11.66 -25.02
CA ASP A 476 -0.13 10.95 -25.39
C ASP A 476 -1.05 11.84 -26.24
N SER A 477 -2.18 11.32 -26.68
CA SER A 477 -3.14 12.02 -27.55
C SER A 477 -3.79 13.27 -26.92
N VAL A 478 -3.62 13.47 -25.60
CA VAL A 478 -4.27 14.56 -24.86
C VAL A 478 -3.29 15.48 -24.15
N SER A 479 -2.00 15.16 -24.18
CA SER A 479 -0.97 15.91 -23.47
C SER A 479 -0.65 17.24 -24.17
N VAL A 480 -0.66 18.30 -23.38
CA VAL A 480 -0.30 19.67 -23.85
C VAL A 480 0.93 20.23 -23.13
N LEU A 481 1.42 19.53 -22.10
CA LEU A 481 2.58 19.91 -21.29
C LEU A 481 3.77 18.97 -21.46
N ASN A 482 3.49 17.68 -21.72
CA ASN A 482 4.51 16.65 -21.75
C ASN A 482 4.70 16.16 -23.17
N PHE A 483 5.92 16.19 -23.64
CA PHE A 483 6.29 15.81 -24.99
C PHE A 483 7.47 14.85 -24.95
N HIS A 484 7.63 14.07 -26.00
CA HIS A 484 8.77 13.23 -26.26
C HIS A 484 9.56 13.74 -27.47
N LEU A 485 10.85 13.90 -27.31
CA LEU A 485 11.75 14.04 -28.42
C LEU A 485 12.13 12.64 -28.89
N ILE A 486 11.69 12.34 -30.10
CA ILE A 486 11.92 11.05 -30.79
C ILE A 486 13.19 11.21 -31.63
N TYR A 487 14.18 10.42 -31.30
CA TYR A 487 15.46 10.38 -31.99
C TYR A 487 16.06 8.98 -31.85
N PRO A 488 16.75 8.41 -32.82
CA PRO A 488 17.38 7.10 -32.73
C PRO A 488 18.66 7.17 -31.89
N PHE A 489 18.51 7.30 -30.59
CA PHE A 489 19.61 7.30 -29.64
C PHE A 489 20.34 5.96 -29.65
N GLU A 490 21.65 5.98 -29.75
CA GLU A 490 22.53 4.81 -29.72
C GLU A 490 23.13 4.63 -28.32
N ALA A 491 23.29 3.37 -27.91
CA ALA A 491 23.89 3.03 -26.63
C ALA A 491 25.38 3.40 -26.60
N GLY A 492 25.89 3.88 -25.44
CA GLY A 492 27.30 4.27 -25.27
C GLY A 492 27.65 5.61 -25.91
N MET A 493 26.65 6.38 -26.32
CA MET A 493 26.84 7.70 -26.92
C MET A 493 26.42 8.82 -25.97
N GLU A 494 27.06 9.97 -26.08
CA GLU A 494 26.62 11.20 -25.47
C GLU A 494 25.98 12.12 -26.49
N TYR A 495 24.87 12.73 -26.09
CA TYR A 495 24.09 13.64 -26.94
C TYR A 495 23.97 15.00 -26.27
N ARG A 496 23.89 16.03 -27.10
CA ARG A 496 23.64 17.38 -26.66
C ARG A 496 22.50 17.96 -27.46
N VAL A 497 21.38 18.19 -26.81
CA VAL A 497 20.20 18.83 -27.38
C VAL A 497 20.33 20.34 -27.16
N GLU A 498 20.32 21.10 -28.22
CA GLU A 498 20.31 22.55 -28.24
C GLU A 498 19.00 23.04 -28.82
N ILE A 499 18.29 23.88 -28.10
CA ILE A 499 17.05 24.51 -28.55
C ILE A 499 17.29 26.02 -28.62
N ASP A 500 17.21 26.57 -29.81
CA ASP A 500 17.38 28.00 -30.03
C ASP A 500 16.29 28.81 -29.34
N SER A 501 16.61 30.03 -28.98
CA SER A 501 15.60 30.96 -28.49
C SER A 501 14.52 31.22 -29.54
N LEU A 502 13.30 31.50 -29.14
CA LEU A 502 12.16 31.79 -30.00
C LEU A 502 11.73 30.61 -30.90
N SER A 503 12.12 29.39 -30.55
CA SER A 503 11.75 28.19 -31.31
C SER A 503 10.47 27.52 -30.80
N ILE A 504 10.13 27.73 -29.53
CA ILE A 504 8.93 27.16 -28.92
C ILE A 504 8.15 28.30 -28.27
N TYR A 505 6.84 28.32 -28.51
CA TYR A 505 5.92 29.28 -27.90
C TYR A 505 4.81 28.55 -27.14
N ASP A 506 4.48 29.10 -25.98
CA ASP A 506 3.33 28.63 -25.22
C ASP A 506 2.01 29.30 -25.67
N CYS A 507 0.90 28.90 -25.06
CA CYS A 507 -0.44 29.45 -25.34
C CYS A 507 -0.57 30.94 -24.98
N TYR A 508 0.41 31.55 -24.29
CA TYR A 508 0.50 32.98 -23.97
C TYR A 508 1.43 33.72 -24.92
N GLN A 509 1.94 33.05 -25.94
CA GLN A 509 2.94 33.57 -26.89
C GLN A 509 4.28 33.94 -26.20
N GLN A 510 4.58 33.25 -25.10
CA GLN A 510 5.86 33.40 -24.41
C GLN A 510 6.89 32.49 -25.08
N PRO A 511 8.04 33.00 -25.51
CA PRO A 511 9.08 32.21 -26.16
C PRO A 511 9.94 31.45 -25.15
N ASN A 512 10.58 30.38 -25.61
CA ASN A 512 11.62 29.71 -24.84
C ASN A 512 12.91 30.53 -24.81
N ARG A 513 13.68 30.37 -23.74
CA ARG A 513 15.10 30.76 -23.67
C ARG A 513 15.96 29.74 -24.43
N PRO A 514 17.15 30.12 -24.92
CA PRO A 514 18.07 29.15 -25.48
C PRO A 514 18.39 28.11 -24.39
N THR A 515 18.22 26.85 -24.75
CA THR A 515 18.35 25.73 -23.80
C THR A 515 19.36 24.73 -24.34
N LYS A 516 20.20 24.22 -23.46
CA LYS A 516 21.20 23.21 -23.75
C LYS A 516 21.13 22.12 -22.71
N ALA A 517 20.96 20.87 -23.14
CA ALA A 517 20.93 19.70 -22.29
C ALA A 517 21.92 18.65 -22.82
N GLU A 518 22.78 18.15 -21.97
CA GLU A 518 23.66 17.02 -22.27
C GLU A 518 23.06 15.76 -21.68
N ILE A 519 23.03 14.70 -22.48
CA ILE A 519 22.35 13.43 -22.22
C ILE A 519 23.35 12.31 -22.49
N SER A 520 23.49 11.39 -21.56
CA SER A 520 24.30 10.19 -21.72
C SER A 520 23.39 8.96 -21.82
N ILE A 521 23.63 8.13 -22.80
CA ILE A 521 22.96 6.84 -22.97
C ILE A 521 23.95 5.77 -22.54
N PRO A 522 23.66 5.00 -21.48
CA PRO A 522 24.57 3.93 -21.06
C PRO A 522 24.82 2.91 -22.18
N PRO A 523 26.02 2.32 -22.26
CA PRO A 523 26.31 1.25 -23.21
C PRO A 523 25.47 -0.01 -22.90
N LEU A 524 25.27 -0.87 -23.89
CA LEU A 524 24.43 -2.08 -23.74
C LEU A 524 24.98 -3.03 -22.67
N GLU A 525 26.27 -3.02 -22.42
CA GLU A 525 26.93 -3.79 -21.38
C GLU A 525 26.52 -3.38 -19.97
N GLU A 526 25.95 -2.21 -19.80
CA GLU A 526 25.41 -1.73 -18.52
C GLU A 526 24.01 -2.30 -18.21
N TYR A 527 23.37 -2.96 -19.15
CA TYR A 527 22.06 -3.57 -19.00
C TYR A 527 22.13 -5.09 -18.86
N ALA A 528 21.01 -5.67 -18.51
CA ALA A 528 20.77 -7.11 -18.48
C ALA A 528 19.46 -7.43 -19.21
N ASN A 529 19.32 -8.65 -19.67
CA ASN A 529 18.07 -9.15 -20.24
C ASN A 529 17.49 -10.24 -19.36
N LEU A 530 16.17 -10.28 -19.27
CA LEU A 530 15.42 -11.30 -18.55
C LEU A 530 14.42 -11.95 -19.49
N TYR A 531 14.51 -13.27 -19.61
CA TYR A 531 13.60 -14.10 -20.36
C TYR A 531 12.86 -15.04 -19.42
N LEU A 532 11.55 -14.88 -19.30
CA LEU A 532 10.70 -15.72 -18.49
C LEU A 532 9.93 -16.69 -19.39
N LEU A 533 10.23 -17.97 -19.27
CA LEU A 533 9.51 -19.05 -19.94
C LEU A 533 8.33 -19.48 -19.07
N VAL A 534 7.11 -19.15 -19.48
CA VAL A 534 5.89 -19.36 -18.70
C VAL A 534 4.98 -20.37 -19.36
N ASN A 535 4.31 -21.21 -18.58
CA ASN A 535 3.38 -22.24 -19.06
C ASN A 535 1.94 -21.71 -19.20
N VAL A 536 1.75 -20.58 -19.88
CA VAL A 536 0.44 -19.94 -20.07
C VAL A 536 0.01 -20.06 -21.51
N THR A 537 -1.25 -20.44 -21.72
CA THR A 537 -1.89 -20.57 -23.04
C THR A 537 -2.73 -19.35 -23.41
N ASP A 538 -3.18 -18.62 -22.43
CA ASP A 538 -4.07 -17.46 -22.59
C ASP A 538 -3.26 -16.18 -22.81
N SER A 539 -3.93 -15.10 -23.22
CA SER A 539 -3.31 -13.77 -23.28
C SER A 539 -2.81 -13.35 -21.90
N ALA A 540 -1.55 -12.96 -21.79
CA ALA A 540 -0.97 -12.58 -20.53
C ALA A 540 0.16 -11.56 -20.72
N PHE A 541 0.45 -10.79 -19.68
CA PHE A 541 1.62 -9.94 -19.62
C PHE A 541 2.34 -10.06 -18.28
N VAL A 542 3.64 -9.86 -18.32
CA VAL A 542 4.51 -9.88 -17.14
C VAL A 542 4.91 -8.47 -16.77
N GLU A 543 4.79 -8.13 -15.51
CA GLU A 543 5.33 -6.91 -14.92
C GLU A 543 6.58 -7.22 -14.09
N LEU A 544 7.67 -6.53 -14.39
CA LEU A 544 8.88 -6.53 -13.58
C LEU A 544 8.78 -5.43 -12.53
N LEU A 545 8.94 -5.80 -11.27
CA LEU A 545 8.71 -4.93 -10.11
C LEU A 545 10.02 -4.65 -9.38
N ASP A 546 10.16 -3.43 -8.85
CA ASP A 546 11.21 -3.12 -7.88
C ASP A 546 10.83 -3.60 -6.46
N SER A 547 11.69 -3.36 -5.48
CA SER A 547 11.47 -3.73 -4.08
C SER A 547 10.28 -3.00 -3.42
N GLY A 548 9.79 -1.94 -4.03
CA GLY A 548 8.58 -1.19 -3.62
C GLY A 548 7.32 -1.60 -4.37
N GLU A 549 7.37 -2.67 -5.18
CA GLU A 549 6.30 -3.14 -6.08
C GLU A 549 5.92 -2.13 -7.18
N LYS A 550 6.81 -1.20 -7.49
CA LYS A 550 6.62 -0.31 -8.63
C LYS A 550 6.99 -1.04 -9.91
N VAL A 551 6.13 -0.97 -10.91
CA VAL A 551 6.40 -1.53 -12.24
C VAL A 551 7.55 -0.78 -12.88
N VAL A 552 8.61 -1.52 -13.21
CA VAL A 552 9.80 -1.02 -13.90
C VAL A 552 9.69 -1.26 -15.41
N LYS A 553 9.20 -2.44 -15.79
CA LYS A 553 9.02 -2.82 -17.19
C LYS A 553 7.89 -3.83 -17.34
N THR A 554 7.20 -3.80 -18.47
CA THR A 554 6.12 -4.74 -18.81
C THR A 554 6.46 -5.44 -20.13
N ALA A 555 6.17 -6.72 -20.23
CA ALA A 555 6.32 -7.50 -21.45
C ALA A 555 5.11 -8.41 -21.67
N THR A 556 4.54 -8.41 -22.87
CA THR A 556 3.50 -9.36 -23.25
C THR A 556 4.11 -10.74 -23.44
N VAL A 557 3.41 -11.77 -22.99
CA VAL A 557 3.80 -13.16 -23.23
C VAL A 557 3.49 -13.51 -24.68
N LYS A 558 4.51 -14.01 -25.39
CA LYS A 558 4.40 -14.48 -26.78
C LYS A 558 5.03 -15.86 -26.87
N ASP A 559 4.30 -16.82 -27.40
CA ASP A 559 4.78 -18.20 -27.56
C ASP A 559 5.32 -18.81 -26.24
N GLY A 560 4.68 -18.47 -25.09
CA GLY A 560 5.12 -18.93 -23.78
C GLY A 560 6.36 -18.22 -23.22
N GLN A 561 6.78 -17.11 -23.80
CA GLN A 561 7.94 -16.34 -23.33
C GLN A 561 7.60 -14.86 -23.14
N ALA A 562 8.06 -14.28 -22.04
CA ALA A 562 8.10 -12.84 -21.81
C ALA A 562 9.56 -12.37 -21.87
N ALA A 563 9.87 -11.46 -22.80
CA ALA A 563 11.21 -10.89 -22.98
C ALA A 563 11.27 -9.47 -22.39
N LEU A 564 12.09 -9.27 -21.40
CA LEU A 564 12.33 -8.01 -20.71
C LEU A 564 13.80 -7.60 -20.96
N GLU A 565 14.04 -7.00 -22.11
CA GLU A 565 15.38 -6.61 -22.56
C GLU A 565 15.80 -5.24 -22.01
N ASN A 566 17.09 -4.96 -21.94
CA ASN A 566 17.67 -3.68 -21.55
C ASN A 566 17.15 -3.19 -20.18
N VAL A 567 17.17 -4.07 -19.17
CA VAL A 567 16.84 -3.75 -17.79
C VAL A 567 18.10 -3.36 -17.04
N ARG A 568 18.06 -2.33 -16.21
CA ARG A 568 19.20 -1.96 -15.37
C ARG A 568 19.52 -3.10 -14.38
N PRO A 569 20.79 -3.32 -14.03
CA PRO A 569 21.15 -4.29 -13.01
C PRO A 569 20.50 -3.98 -11.66
N GLY A 570 20.06 -5.01 -10.96
CA GLY A 570 19.37 -4.83 -9.68
C GLY A 570 18.63 -6.08 -9.23
N THR A 571 17.97 -5.96 -8.09
CA THR A 571 17.09 -7.01 -7.57
C THR A 571 15.64 -6.64 -7.93
N TYR A 572 14.97 -7.59 -8.56
CA TYR A 572 13.62 -7.42 -9.08
C TYR A 572 12.73 -8.57 -8.63
N TYR A 573 11.43 -8.37 -8.84
CA TYR A 573 10.38 -9.35 -8.66
C TYR A 573 9.51 -9.35 -9.91
N ALA A 574 8.82 -10.45 -10.18
CA ALA A 574 7.94 -10.54 -11.34
C ALA A 574 6.55 -10.98 -10.91
N ARG A 575 5.55 -10.43 -11.57
CA ARG A 575 4.18 -10.94 -11.55
C ARG A 575 3.63 -11.05 -12.95
N ILE A 576 2.79 -12.03 -13.18
CA ILE A 576 2.07 -12.22 -14.43
C ILE A 576 0.59 -12.01 -14.19
N ILE A 577 -0.07 -11.38 -15.14
CA ILE A 577 -1.49 -11.11 -15.15
C ILE A 577 -2.07 -11.84 -16.37
N LEU A 578 -3.11 -12.63 -16.14
CA LEU A 578 -3.87 -13.29 -17.20
C LEU A 578 -4.89 -12.28 -17.75
N ASP A 579 -4.54 -11.67 -18.88
CA ASP A 579 -5.26 -10.58 -19.52
C ASP A 579 -6.33 -11.16 -20.47
N ALA A 580 -7.50 -11.42 -19.92
CA ALA A 580 -8.57 -12.11 -20.66
C ALA A 580 -9.10 -11.31 -21.86
N ASN A 581 -9.05 -10.00 -21.81
CA ASN A 581 -9.55 -9.10 -22.85
C ASN A 581 -8.45 -8.53 -23.75
N GLY A 582 -7.16 -8.75 -23.43
CA GLY A 582 -6.01 -8.33 -24.22
C GLY A 582 -5.73 -6.82 -24.19
N ASN A 583 -6.18 -6.12 -23.12
CA ASN A 583 -6.03 -4.66 -23.03
C ASN A 583 -4.69 -4.22 -22.42
N GLY A 584 -3.88 -5.14 -21.90
CA GLY A 584 -2.57 -4.87 -21.28
C GLY A 584 -2.66 -4.23 -19.89
N LYS A 585 -3.79 -4.35 -19.21
CA LYS A 585 -4.05 -3.85 -17.85
C LYS A 585 -4.77 -4.91 -17.04
N TRP A 586 -4.58 -4.87 -15.74
CA TRP A 586 -5.37 -5.70 -14.83
C TRP A 586 -6.78 -5.13 -14.69
N ASP A 587 -7.79 -5.97 -14.91
CA ASP A 587 -9.19 -5.63 -14.75
C ASP A 587 -9.80 -6.26 -13.51
N THR A 588 -10.64 -5.48 -12.83
CA THR A 588 -11.35 -5.90 -11.63
C THR A 588 -12.56 -6.77 -11.97
N GLY A 589 -13.10 -7.46 -10.95
CA GLY A 589 -14.34 -8.24 -11.09
C GLY A 589 -15.61 -7.40 -11.04
N ASN A 590 -16.73 -8.06 -11.28
CA ASN A 590 -18.08 -7.50 -11.15
C ASN A 590 -19.05 -8.57 -10.63
N TYR A 591 -19.60 -8.34 -9.44
CA TYR A 591 -20.49 -9.31 -8.80
C TYR A 591 -21.82 -9.50 -9.55
N ALA A 592 -22.40 -8.41 -10.03
CA ALA A 592 -23.69 -8.48 -10.75
C ALA A 592 -23.59 -9.26 -12.08
N LEU A 593 -22.40 -9.34 -12.66
CA LEU A 593 -22.12 -10.10 -13.88
C LEU A 593 -21.45 -11.46 -13.59
N HIS A 594 -21.23 -11.84 -12.33
CA HIS A 594 -20.47 -13.01 -11.92
C HIS A 594 -19.07 -13.08 -12.55
N LEU A 595 -18.43 -11.90 -12.72
CA LEU A 595 -17.08 -11.82 -13.25
C LEU A 595 -16.09 -11.72 -12.08
N GLN A 596 -15.19 -12.71 -12.02
CA GLN A 596 -14.03 -12.65 -11.13
C GLN A 596 -13.00 -11.65 -11.67
N PRO A 597 -12.18 -11.03 -10.82
CA PRO A 597 -11.05 -10.21 -11.26
C PRO A 597 -10.03 -11.05 -12.04
N GLU A 598 -9.27 -10.43 -12.91
CA GLU A 598 -8.19 -11.10 -13.62
C GLU A 598 -7.17 -11.70 -12.66
N GLU A 599 -6.72 -12.90 -12.98
CA GLU A 599 -5.82 -13.66 -12.12
C GLU A 599 -4.40 -13.11 -12.17
N VAL A 600 -3.81 -13.00 -11.00
CA VAL A 600 -2.44 -12.54 -10.80
C VAL A 600 -1.63 -13.64 -10.15
N TYR A 601 -0.42 -13.86 -10.65
CA TYR A 601 0.54 -14.81 -10.08
C TYR A 601 1.89 -14.13 -9.87
N TYR A 602 2.61 -14.50 -8.82
CA TYR A 602 3.94 -13.99 -8.54
C TYR A 602 5.01 -15.06 -8.77
N PHE A 603 6.11 -14.66 -9.37
CA PHE A 603 7.32 -15.48 -9.36
C PHE A 603 7.86 -15.55 -7.93
N PRO A 604 7.97 -16.77 -7.33
CA PRO A 604 8.18 -16.90 -5.89
C PRO A 604 9.55 -16.43 -5.40
N ASN A 605 10.51 -16.29 -6.31
CA ASN A 605 11.89 -15.92 -5.99
C ASN A 605 12.21 -14.49 -6.43
N LYS A 606 13.18 -13.86 -5.76
CA LYS A 606 13.78 -12.63 -6.24
C LYS A 606 14.64 -12.91 -7.47
N ILE A 607 14.67 -11.96 -8.40
CA ILE A 607 15.42 -12.03 -9.64
C ILE A 607 16.59 -11.05 -9.52
N LEU A 608 17.82 -11.56 -9.56
CA LEU A 608 19.02 -10.75 -9.54
C LEU A 608 19.55 -10.59 -10.96
N LEU A 609 19.49 -9.36 -11.49
CA LEU A 609 20.04 -9.03 -12.78
C LEU A 609 21.43 -8.39 -12.63
N ARG A 610 22.41 -8.93 -13.34
CA ARG A 610 23.79 -8.44 -13.38
C ARG A 610 24.10 -7.86 -14.75
N LYS A 611 24.97 -6.86 -14.79
CA LYS A 611 25.43 -6.22 -16.03
C LYS A 611 25.86 -7.24 -17.08
N ASN A 612 25.47 -7.01 -18.32
CA ASN A 612 25.85 -7.82 -19.50
C ASN A 612 25.49 -9.32 -19.35
N TRP A 613 24.37 -9.63 -18.66
CA TRP A 613 23.87 -10.99 -18.48
C TRP A 613 22.50 -11.16 -19.06
N ASP A 614 22.33 -12.29 -19.77
CA ASP A 614 21.03 -12.82 -20.14
C ASP A 614 20.61 -13.82 -19.06
N ASN A 615 19.51 -13.52 -18.39
CA ASN A 615 18.92 -14.35 -17.35
C ASN A 615 17.68 -15.03 -17.89
N GLU A 616 17.66 -16.36 -17.92
CA GLU A 616 16.52 -17.15 -18.36
C GLU A 616 15.98 -17.93 -17.16
N GLN A 617 14.66 -17.82 -16.90
CA GLN A 617 13.97 -18.50 -15.81
C GLN A 617 12.73 -19.21 -16.37
N THR A 618 12.53 -20.44 -15.96
CA THR A 618 11.30 -21.19 -16.21
C THR A 618 10.33 -20.99 -15.07
N TRP A 619 9.08 -20.67 -15.38
CA TRP A 619 8.06 -20.38 -14.40
C TRP A 619 6.77 -21.12 -14.70
N ASN A 620 6.45 -22.12 -13.87
CA ASN A 620 5.14 -22.75 -13.84
C ASN A 620 4.28 -21.99 -12.80
N ILE A 621 3.34 -21.19 -13.27
CA ILE A 621 2.51 -20.36 -12.39
C ILE A 621 1.60 -21.15 -11.44
N TYR A 622 1.33 -22.42 -11.73
CA TYR A 622 0.45 -23.31 -10.95
C TYR A 622 1.22 -24.22 -9.98
N GLU A 623 2.55 -24.20 -9.97
CA GLU A 623 3.37 -25.09 -9.15
C GLU A 623 3.24 -24.78 -7.66
N THR A 624 3.19 -23.52 -7.33
CA THR A 624 3.10 -23.03 -5.95
C THR A 624 1.69 -22.53 -5.67
N ALA A 625 1.12 -22.87 -4.51
CA ALA A 625 -0.19 -22.37 -4.10
C ALA A 625 -0.19 -20.83 -4.05
N LEU A 626 -1.27 -20.18 -4.46
CA LEU A 626 -1.37 -18.74 -4.69
C LEU A 626 -1.01 -17.91 -3.44
N ASP A 627 -1.39 -18.38 -2.25
CA ASP A 627 -1.08 -17.76 -0.96
C ASP A 627 0.41 -17.73 -0.61
N LYS A 628 1.22 -18.54 -1.31
CA LYS A 628 2.67 -18.70 -1.08
C LYS A 628 3.55 -18.10 -2.18
N GLN A 629 2.94 -17.65 -3.27
CA GLN A 629 3.70 -17.18 -4.43
C GLN A 629 4.36 -15.82 -4.21
N LYS A 630 3.67 -14.88 -3.56
CA LYS A 630 4.23 -13.54 -3.35
C LYS A 630 5.49 -13.61 -2.49
N PRO A 631 6.65 -13.12 -3.00
CA PRO A 631 7.91 -13.13 -2.27
C PRO A 631 7.81 -12.38 -0.94
N TYR A 632 8.39 -12.96 0.10
CA TYR A 632 8.33 -12.40 1.45
C TYR A 632 8.92 -10.99 1.54
N ASP A 633 9.97 -10.71 0.77
CA ASP A 633 10.67 -9.41 0.79
C ASP A 633 9.77 -8.23 0.40
N ILE A 634 8.80 -8.46 -0.49
CA ILE A 634 7.83 -7.45 -0.96
C ILE A 634 6.46 -7.55 -0.29
N LYS A 635 6.22 -8.53 0.61
CA LYS A 635 4.96 -8.58 1.39
C LYS A 635 4.87 -7.39 2.33
N LYS A 636 3.78 -6.64 2.24
CA LYS A 636 3.45 -5.50 3.12
C LYS A 636 2.80 -5.97 4.41
N ASN A 637 1.83 -6.86 4.29
CA ASN A 637 1.10 -7.45 5.42
C ASN A 637 1.85 -8.67 5.95
N ARG A 638 2.66 -8.45 6.98
CA ARG A 638 3.48 -9.51 7.63
C ARG A 638 2.91 -9.83 8.99
N SER A 639 3.02 -11.10 9.40
CA SER A 639 2.57 -11.49 10.73
C SER A 639 3.35 -10.77 11.84
N LYS A 640 2.72 -10.56 12.99
CA LYS A 640 3.37 -9.96 14.16
C LYS A 640 4.58 -10.77 14.62
N ALA A 641 4.51 -12.10 14.48
CA ALA A 641 5.61 -13.01 14.79
C ALA A 641 6.84 -12.76 13.89
N ASP A 642 6.61 -12.53 12.59
CA ASP A 642 7.67 -12.25 11.63
C ASP A 642 8.29 -10.86 11.85
N LEU A 643 7.46 -9.87 12.15
CA LEU A 643 7.93 -8.52 12.49
C LEU A 643 8.80 -8.53 13.76
N LYS A 644 8.45 -9.36 14.76
CA LYS A 644 9.25 -9.54 15.98
C LYS A 644 10.61 -10.16 15.65
N LYS A 645 10.65 -11.25 14.86
CA LYS A 645 11.89 -11.89 14.42
C LYS A 645 12.82 -10.95 13.66
N MET A 646 12.26 -10.07 12.82
CA MET A 646 13.05 -9.07 12.08
C MET A 646 13.66 -8.02 13.02
N LYS A 647 12.93 -7.59 14.06
CA LYS A 647 13.45 -6.66 15.07
C LYS A 647 14.57 -7.30 15.87
N ASP A 648 14.44 -8.56 16.26
CA ASP A 648 15.43 -9.31 17.03
C ASP A 648 16.71 -9.54 16.20
N LYS A 649 16.60 -9.80 14.89
CA LYS A 649 17.74 -9.89 13.97
C LYS A 649 18.46 -8.55 13.77
N LYS A 650 17.73 -7.43 13.67
CA LYS A 650 18.33 -6.09 13.57
C LYS A 650 19.04 -5.68 14.87
N GLY A 651 18.51 -6.06 16.03
CA GLY A 651 19.16 -5.79 17.33
C GLY A 651 20.46 -6.55 17.56
N LYS A 652 20.64 -7.73 16.93
CA LYS A 652 21.89 -8.51 16.99
C LYS A 652 22.97 -8.03 16.03
N LYS A 653 22.61 -7.37 14.91
CA LYS A 653 23.59 -6.84 13.94
C LYS A 653 24.27 -5.53 14.36
N GLN A 654 23.87 -4.89 15.46
CA GLN A 654 24.53 -3.69 15.98
C GLN A 654 25.70 -3.98 16.94
N GLY A 655 26.08 -5.25 17.11
CA GLY A 655 27.14 -5.69 18.02
C GLY A 655 28.36 -6.34 17.38
N ASP A 656 28.34 -6.71 16.12
CA ASP A 656 29.49 -7.34 15.44
C ASP A 656 29.61 -6.75 14.02
N GLU A 657 30.52 -5.78 13.87
CA GLU A 657 31.05 -5.38 12.58
C GLU A 657 32.18 -6.37 12.24
N ASP A 658 31.89 -7.36 11.42
CA ASP A 658 32.83 -8.01 10.50
C ASP A 658 31.98 -8.78 9.48
N ASP A 659 31.75 -8.12 8.32
CA ASP A 659 31.09 -8.70 7.16
C ASP A 659 32.08 -9.61 6.41
N GLU A 660 32.06 -10.90 6.67
CA GLU A 660 32.45 -11.89 5.68
C GLU A 660 31.29 -12.12 4.71
N PHE A 661 31.44 -11.61 3.51
CA PHE A 661 30.60 -11.95 2.36
C PHE A 661 30.87 -13.41 2.00
N ASP A 662 29.93 -14.30 2.27
CA ASP A 662 29.93 -15.67 1.77
C ASP A 662 29.74 -15.65 0.24
N GLU A 663 30.85 -15.70 -0.50
CA GLU A 663 30.88 -15.74 -1.97
C GLU A 663 30.40 -17.09 -2.56
N ASP A 664 30.09 -18.10 -1.74
CA ASP A 664 29.88 -19.49 -2.18
C ASP A 664 28.41 -19.97 -2.24
N ASP A 665 27.41 -19.14 -2.00
CA ASP A 665 25.98 -19.52 -2.22
C ASP A 665 25.31 -18.65 -3.29
N PRO A 666 25.52 -18.94 -4.58
CA PRO A 666 24.92 -18.15 -5.68
C PRO A 666 23.40 -18.30 -5.81
N PHE A 667 22.75 -19.20 -5.09
CA PHE A 667 21.33 -19.47 -5.26
C PHE A 667 20.45 -19.31 -4.02
N GLY A 668 21.00 -19.09 -2.83
CA GLY A 668 20.21 -18.82 -1.62
C GLY A 668 19.14 -19.88 -1.27
N THR A 669 19.28 -21.10 -1.81
CA THR A 669 18.23 -22.13 -1.76
C THR A 669 18.16 -22.87 -0.44
N ASN A 670 19.17 -22.81 0.41
CA ASN A 670 19.25 -23.63 1.63
C ASN A 670 18.52 -23.06 2.86
N GLN A 671 18.09 -21.81 2.87
CA GLN A 671 17.36 -21.26 4.03
C GLN A 671 15.84 -21.38 3.96
N TYR A 672 15.26 -21.67 2.80
CA TYR A 672 13.80 -21.74 2.64
C TYR A 672 13.21 -23.15 2.82
N ASN A 673 13.97 -24.21 2.58
CA ASN A 673 13.45 -25.57 2.70
C ASN A 673 13.22 -26.05 4.14
N ASN A 674 13.79 -25.42 5.15
CA ASN A 674 13.56 -25.79 6.55
C ASN A 674 12.38 -25.06 7.22
N TYR A 675 11.73 -24.09 6.54
CA TYR A 675 10.65 -23.30 7.15
C TYR A 675 9.25 -23.63 6.62
N SER A 676 9.12 -24.29 5.47
CA SER A 676 7.82 -24.49 4.83
C SER A 676 7.11 -25.82 5.15
N GLY A 677 7.83 -26.78 5.75
CA GLY A 677 7.29 -28.15 5.88
C GLY A 677 6.33 -28.37 7.05
N ASN A 678 6.55 -27.80 8.22
CA ASN A 678 5.89 -28.30 9.43
C ASN A 678 4.98 -27.31 10.17
N LYS A 679 5.12 -25.98 10.04
CA LYS A 679 4.24 -25.05 10.79
C LYS A 679 2.93 -24.70 10.08
N TYR A 680 2.88 -24.76 8.77
CA TYR A 680 1.64 -24.46 8.03
C TYR A 680 0.63 -25.62 8.07
N ASN A 681 1.12 -26.86 8.08
CA ASN A 681 0.25 -28.01 8.28
C ASN A 681 -0.30 -28.07 9.72
N ASP A 682 0.49 -27.62 10.71
CA ASP A 682 0.03 -27.53 12.10
C ASP A 682 -0.98 -26.40 12.33
N ALA A 683 -0.84 -25.24 11.67
CA ALA A 683 -1.85 -24.18 11.78
C ALA A 683 -3.17 -24.55 11.11
N ARG A 684 -3.15 -25.23 9.96
CA ARG A 684 -4.37 -25.79 9.35
C ARG A 684 -4.97 -26.92 10.18
N ASN A 685 -4.14 -27.75 10.80
CA ASN A 685 -4.59 -28.80 11.69
C ASN A 685 -5.03 -28.27 13.05
N THR A 686 -4.41 -27.20 13.58
CA THR A 686 -4.80 -26.58 14.85
C THR A 686 -6.09 -25.76 14.71
N LEU A 687 -6.30 -25.11 13.56
CA LEU A 687 -7.57 -24.42 13.24
C LEU A 687 -8.70 -25.41 12.92
N GLY A 688 -8.38 -26.61 12.45
CA GLY A 688 -9.33 -27.65 12.11
C GLY A 688 -9.59 -28.72 13.16
N GLY A 689 -8.79 -28.80 14.22
CA GLY A 689 -8.78 -29.97 15.12
C GLY A 689 -8.77 -29.71 16.63
N GLY A 690 -8.84 -28.47 17.04
CA GLY A 690 -8.70 -28.13 18.46
C GLY A 690 -10.01 -28.20 19.27
N ASN A 691 -10.73 -29.30 19.29
CA ASN A 691 -11.44 -29.66 20.52
C ASN A 691 -10.40 -30.17 21.52
N GLN A 692 -9.70 -29.28 22.21
CA GLN A 692 -9.13 -29.62 23.49
C GLN A 692 -10.32 -30.01 24.38
N ARG A 693 -10.66 -31.28 24.43
CA ARG A 693 -11.47 -31.80 25.52
C ARG A 693 -10.67 -31.55 26.79
N ILE A 694 -11.09 -30.53 27.51
CA ILE A 694 -10.67 -30.29 28.89
C ILE A 694 -11.19 -31.50 29.71
N ARG A 695 -10.29 -32.32 30.17
CA ARG A 695 -10.51 -33.20 31.32
C ARG A 695 -10.03 -32.52 32.59
#